data_1bf8d0e6ef85c243d188b4c8eec7e0df
#
_entry.id   1bf8d0e6ef85c243d188b4c8eec7e0df
#
_cell.length_a   1.000
_cell.length_b   1.000
_cell.length_c   1.000
_cell.angle_alpha   90.00
_cell.angle_beta   90.00
_cell.angle_gamma   90.00
#
_symmetry.space_group_name_H-M   'P 1'
#
loop_
_entity.id
_entity.type
_entity.pdbx_description
1 polymer ?
#
loop_
_entity_poly.entity_id
_entity_poly.type
_entity_poly.pdbx_seq_one_letter_code
_entity_poly.pdbx_strand_id
1 'polypeptide(L)'
;MNKQQLAAKIWESANQMRSKIEANEYKDYILGFIFYKYLSDKEEQDLYNRGYDADNIREYVNEEADDSYSSRSSLQQDLGYFIAYKDLFSTWINMGADFTVDNVRTGLSSFSRNISPSHKKLFDGIFTTLETGISKLGADTKSQTKAVRDLIQLINEIPMNGKQDYDVLGFIYEYLIEKFASNAGKKAGEFYTPHEVSLLMSEIIAEFLNRRDTIKIYDPTSGSGSLLINIGKTAAKYLDDANRIQYYAQELKSNTYNLTRMNLVMRGILPANIFTRNGDTLEEDWPYFDESDPHSTYEPLYVDAVVSNPPYSQRWDSTGKDSDPRYVRYGIAPKSKADYAFLLHDLYHLQPNGIMTIVLPHGVLFRGGEEGNIRKNLIEQNNIDAIIGLPANIFFGTGIPTIVMVLRQKRENTDILIIDASKGFKKDGKNNKLRACDIRKIVDTIKERKNVEKYSKVVSLKDIRKNDYNLNIPRYVDSSEETESYDIYASMFGGIPENELERFESYWKVFPSLKGELFTGEEYLSLKSENIKETIKNNNDVLKFIEEYREKFVDLGEYLDKTLIDGVSTINIAKTREDIANSIFDRYKDIALIDPYGAYEIFEEKFTAIAGDLELIQTEGLNEITQVDPNMVIKKKNGKDVEVQEGWRGHILPFELVQDICLSEIKVDLKEKQEKLSEIPSEYEEILESMSEDDKESISEALNDTNDAFVFKNIKTVIKSLKADGESKDLIEALQKAEGLNNEEKKLKTEIKQCEDELHLETKKKIENLTEDEVKHLLHEKWSSPIVNGILDLSNDMLKIFTKNIEAISTKYEITMDDLEKEIKETEKSLAAMLSELTGSERDMEGINEFIKLLGGIDE
;
A
#
# COMPACT_ATOMS: atom_id res chain seq x y z
N MET A 1 -0.73 17.72 -4.28
CA MET A 1 -1.95 16.97 -3.78
C MET A 1 -1.53 15.54 -3.47
N ASN A 2 -1.74 15.06 -2.25
CA ASN A 2 -1.43 13.68 -1.89
C ASN A 2 -2.53 12.69 -2.35
N LYS A 3 -2.23 11.36 -2.31
CA LYS A 3 -3.16 10.30 -2.75
C LYS A 3 -4.52 10.36 -2.04
N GLN A 4 -4.56 10.69 -0.75
CA GLN A 4 -5.79 10.74 0.04
C GLN A 4 -6.66 11.94 -0.35
N GLN A 5 -6.07 13.10 -0.57
CA GLN A 5 -6.76 14.30 -1.03
C GLN A 5 -7.35 14.09 -2.44
N LEU A 6 -6.57 13.48 -3.33
CA LEU A 6 -7.04 13.14 -4.68
C LEU A 6 -8.20 12.13 -4.63
N ALA A 7 -8.07 11.08 -3.82
CA ALA A 7 -9.13 10.09 -3.59
C ALA A 7 -10.44 10.72 -3.09
N ALA A 8 -10.35 11.62 -2.12
CA ALA A 8 -11.51 12.33 -1.56
C ALA A 8 -12.23 13.18 -2.62
N LYS A 9 -11.46 13.96 -3.41
CA LYS A 9 -12.02 14.79 -4.49
C LYS A 9 -12.70 13.96 -5.59
N ILE A 10 -12.06 12.87 -6.02
CA ILE A 10 -12.63 11.98 -7.04
C ILE A 10 -13.91 11.31 -6.52
N TRP A 11 -13.90 10.89 -5.25
CA TRP A 11 -15.07 10.27 -4.64
C TRP A 11 -16.25 11.23 -4.46
N GLU A 12 -15.98 12.47 -4.09
CA GLU A 12 -16.97 13.53 -4.00
C GLU A 12 -17.63 13.78 -5.35
N SER A 13 -16.84 13.93 -6.40
CA SER A 13 -17.32 14.08 -7.78
C SER A 13 -18.15 12.87 -8.22
N ALA A 14 -17.69 11.64 -7.93
CA ALA A 14 -18.43 10.42 -8.22
C ALA A 14 -19.81 10.41 -7.54
N ASN A 15 -19.88 10.86 -6.27
CA ASN A 15 -21.13 10.93 -5.52
C ASN A 15 -22.10 11.96 -6.08
N GLN A 16 -21.64 13.11 -6.55
CA GLN A 16 -22.49 14.14 -7.17
C GLN A 16 -23.14 13.63 -8.47
N MET A 17 -22.50 12.70 -9.19
CA MET A 17 -22.99 12.16 -10.45
C MET A 17 -23.76 10.83 -10.32
N ARG A 18 -23.72 10.15 -9.16
CA ARG A 18 -24.42 8.87 -8.92
C ARG A 18 -25.91 8.87 -9.26
N SER A 19 -26.59 10.01 -9.21
CA SER A 19 -27.99 10.12 -9.56
C SER A 19 -28.27 10.16 -11.06
N LYS A 20 -27.24 10.25 -11.92
CA LYS A 20 -27.37 10.52 -13.35
C LYS A 20 -26.76 9.43 -14.24
N ILE A 21 -25.72 8.74 -13.79
CA ILE A 21 -24.97 7.76 -14.57
C ILE A 21 -24.65 6.53 -13.72
N GLU A 22 -24.56 5.35 -14.34
CA GLU A 22 -24.08 4.15 -13.66
C GLU A 22 -22.61 4.29 -13.24
N ALA A 23 -22.32 3.79 -12.04
CA ALA A 23 -21.00 3.96 -11.41
C ALA A 23 -19.83 3.46 -12.28
N ASN A 24 -20.04 2.42 -13.06
CA ASN A 24 -19.05 1.84 -13.99
C ASN A 24 -18.77 2.70 -15.22
N GLU A 25 -19.69 3.57 -15.63
CA GLU A 25 -19.46 4.45 -16.77
C GLU A 25 -18.74 5.75 -16.35
N TYR A 26 -18.93 6.18 -15.11
CA TYR A 26 -18.40 7.45 -14.61
C TYR A 26 -16.86 7.54 -14.68
N LYS A 27 -16.15 6.44 -14.41
CA LYS A 27 -14.69 6.36 -14.52
C LYS A 27 -14.19 6.77 -15.93
N ASP A 28 -14.91 6.32 -16.97
CA ASP A 28 -14.51 6.55 -18.37
C ASP A 28 -14.61 8.03 -18.75
N TYR A 29 -15.57 8.78 -18.16
CA TYR A 29 -15.67 10.22 -18.35
C TYR A 29 -14.55 10.98 -17.65
N ILE A 30 -14.30 10.67 -16.38
CA ILE A 30 -13.19 11.31 -15.64
C ILE A 30 -11.88 11.09 -16.38
N LEU A 31 -11.58 9.85 -16.74
CA LEU A 31 -10.33 9.52 -17.42
C LEU A 31 -10.23 10.16 -18.79
N GLY A 32 -11.32 10.24 -19.54
CA GLY A 32 -11.35 10.93 -20.84
C GLY A 32 -11.05 12.42 -20.72
N PHE A 33 -11.63 13.12 -19.74
CA PHE A 33 -11.34 14.55 -19.52
C PHE A 33 -9.94 14.79 -18.95
N ILE A 34 -9.44 13.91 -18.07
CA ILE A 34 -8.06 13.96 -17.58
C ILE A 34 -7.08 13.84 -18.74
N PHE A 35 -7.34 12.90 -19.65
CA PHE A 35 -6.47 12.71 -20.82
C PHE A 35 -6.54 13.90 -21.78
N TYR A 36 -7.72 14.47 -21.99
CA TYR A 36 -7.85 15.67 -22.81
C TYR A 36 -7.08 16.86 -22.20
N LYS A 37 -7.21 17.04 -20.88
CA LYS A 37 -6.40 18.06 -20.16
C LYS A 37 -4.91 17.81 -20.34
N TYR A 38 -4.44 16.57 -20.17
CA TYR A 38 -3.02 16.23 -20.37
C TYR A 38 -2.53 16.60 -21.77
N LEU A 39 -3.30 16.28 -22.82
CA LEU A 39 -2.93 16.63 -24.20
C LEU A 39 -2.89 18.14 -24.42
N SER A 40 -3.88 18.87 -23.87
CA SER A 40 -3.94 20.32 -23.91
C SER A 40 -2.75 20.96 -23.18
N ASP A 41 -2.49 20.56 -21.94
CA ASP A 41 -1.38 21.07 -21.14
C ASP A 41 -0.03 20.78 -21.81
N LYS A 42 0.12 19.59 -22.44
CA LYS A 42 1.33 19.21 -23.18
C LYS A 42 1.57 20.09 -24.41
N GLU A 43 0.51 20.43 -25.14
CA GLU A 43 0.61 21.34 -26.30
C GLU A 43 1.00 22.76 -25.84
N GLU A 44 0.35 23.27 -24.80
CA GLU A 44 0.72 24.58 -24.23
C GLU A 44 2.17 24.58 -23.71
N GLN A 45 2.60 23.53 -23.02
CA GLN A 45 3.98 23.40 -22.52
C GLN A 45 5.01 23.35 -23.66
N ASP A 46 4.72 22.64 -24.75
CA ASP A 46 5.58 22.61 -25.94
C ASP A 46 5.74 24.00 -26.54
N LEU A 47 4.66 24.76 -26.61
CA LEU A 47 4.68 26.14 -27.11
C LEU A 47 5.44 27.07 -26.17
N TYR A 48 5.26 26.96 -24.84
CA TYR A 48 6.08 27.72 -23.87
C TYR A 48 7.57 27.41 -23.99
N ASN A 49 7.92 26.13 -24.17
CA ASN A 49 9.31 25.71 -24.36
C ASN A 49 9.92 26.26 -25.65
N ARG A 50 9.11 26.57 -26.68
CA ARG A 50 9.52 27.25 -27.92
C ARG A 50 9.61 28.76 -27.76
N GLY A 51 9.28 29.33 -26.60
CA GLY A 51 9.38 30.75 -26.29
C GLY A 51 8.13 31.55 -26.58
N TYR A 52 6.97 30.93 -26.82
CA TYR A 52 5.69 31.63 -26.94
C TYR A 52 5.15 31.95 -25.53
N ASP A 53 4.57 33.13 -25.37
CA ASP A 53 3.79 33.49 -24.18
C ASP A 53 2.28 33.25 -24.41
N ALA A 54 1.46 33.48 -23.37
CA ALA A 54 0.03 33.22 -23.44
C ALA A 54 -0.72 33.98 -24.53
N ASP A 55 -0.29 35.22 -24.84
CA ASP A 55 -0.90 36.05 -25.90
C ASP A 55 -0.50 35.53 -27.27
N ASN A 56 0.77 35.20 -27.47
CA ASN A 56 1.28 34.61 -28.70
C ASN A 56 0.73 33.21 -28.98
N ILE A 57 0.47 32.39 -27.96
CA ILE A 57 -0.19 31.09 -28.12
C ILE A 57 -1.57 31.26 -28.73
N ARG A 58 -2.35 32.25 -28.25
CA ARG A 58 -3.68 32.55 -28.80
C ARG A 58 -3.68 32.80 -30.30
N GLU A 59 -2.65 33.51 -30.78
CA GLU A 59 -2.51 33.80 -32.21
C GLU A 59 -2.00 32.60 -33.01
N TYR A 60 -1.02 31.89 -32.46
CA TYR A 60 -0.31 30.79 -33.13
C TYR A 60 -1.19 29.55 -33.33
N VAL A 61 -2.05 29.18 -32.38
CA VAL A 61 -2.94 28.03 -32.50
C VAL A 61 -4.40 28.40 -32.88
N ASN A 62 -4.59 29.55 -33.55
CA ASN A 62 -5.91 29.96 -34.03
C ASN A 62 -6.20 29.33 -35.40
N GLU A 63 -7.25 28.49 -35.49
CA GLU A 63 -7.65 27.86 -36.75
C GLU A 63 -8.05 28.82 -37.86
N GLU A 64 -8.40 30.06 -37.53
CA GLU A 64 -8.91 31.09 -38.48
C GLU A 64 -7.81 31.99 -39.04
N ALA A 65 -6.57 31.91 -38.51
CA ALA A 65 -5.47 32.71 -38.99
C ALA A 65 -4.86 32.16 -40.29
N ASP A 66 -4.35 33.02 -41.19
CA ASP A 66 -3.71 32.62 -42.46
C ASP A 66 -2.51 31.67 -42.25
N ASP A 67 -1.80 31.78 -41.11
CA ASP A 67 -0.69 30.93 -40.73
C ASP A 67 -1.10 29.65 -39.94
N SER A 68 -2.40 29.45 -39.73
CA SER A 68 -2.93 28.30 -38.95
C SER A 68 -2.51 26.96 -39.55
N TYR A 69 -2.32 26.87 -40.85
CA TYR A 69 -1.84 25.64 -41.49
C TYR A 69 -0.41 25.28 -41.11
N SER A 70 0.49 26.24 -41.03
CA SER A 70 1.89 25.98 -40.66
C SER A 70 2.05 25.61 -39.20
N SER A 71 1.34 26.30 -38.28
CA SER A 71 1.34 25.97 -36.86
C SER A 71 0.72 24.61 -36.60
N ARG A 72 -0.42 24.30 -37.24
CA ARG A 72 -1.05 22.97 -37.18
C ARG A 72 -0.09 21.87 -37.64
N SER A 73 0.56 22.06 -38.80
CA SER A 73 1.49 21.07 -39.34
C SER A 73 2.69 20.85 -38.46
N SER A 74 3.26 21.89 -37.83
CA SER A 74 4.35 21.78 -36.87
C SER A 74 3.95 20.97 -35.62
N LEU A 75 2.85 21.32 -34.98
CA LEU A 75 2.35 20.58 -33.79
C LEU A 75 1.97 19.14 -34.12
N GLN A 76 1.34 18.89 -35.27
CA GLN A 76 1.02 17.54 -35.71
C GLN A 76 2.29 16.70 -35.98
N GLN A 77 3.38 17.32 -36.43
CA GLN A 77 4.65 16.63 -36.62
C GLN A 77 5.28 16.23 -35.29
N ASP A 78 5.26 17.10 -34.28
CA ASP A 78 5.96 16.95 -33.02
C ASP A 78 5.15 16.18 -31.98
N LEU A 79 3.84 16.49 -31.87
CA LEU A 79 2.94 15.90 -30.87
C LEU A 79 2.03 14.78 -31.42
N GLY A 80 1.81 14.76 -32.74
CA GLY A 80 0.89 13.85 -33.40
C GLY A 80 -0.54 14.36 -33.52
N TYR A 81 -0.86 15.53 -32.96
CA TYR A 81 -2.19 16.14 -32.96
C TYR A 81 -2.08 17.67 -32.91
N PHE A 82 -3.24 18.33 -33.04
CA PHE A 82 -3.38 19.76 -32.89
C PHE A 82 -4.70 20.09 -32.19
N ILE A 83 -4.65 20.99 -31.20
CA ILE A 83 -5.80 21.53 -30.48
C ILE A 83 -5.87 23.02 -30.70
N ALA A 84 -6.95 23.54 -31.27
CA ALA A 84 -7.10 24.96 -31.47
C ALA A 84 -7.28 25.70 -30.15
N TYR A 85 -6.84 26.95 -30.04
CA TYR A 85 -6.91 27.77 -28.82
C TYR A 85 -8.28 27.74 -28.14
N LYS A 86 -9.36 27.88 -28.91
CA LYS A 86 -10.75 27.83 -28.41
C LYS A 86 -11.10 26.47 -27.76
N ASP A 87 -10.38 25.42 -28.14
CA ASP A 87 -10.61 24.04 -27.71
C ASP A 87 -9.61 23.58 -26.63
N LEU A 88 -8.60 24.40 -26.25
CA LEU A 88 -7.69 24.12 -25.14
C LEU A 88 -8.46 24.03 -23.82
N PHE A 89 -8.03 23.11 -22.96
CA PHE A 89 -8.66 22.90 -21.66
C PHE A 89 -8.59 24.15 -20.78
N SER A 90 -7.47 24.84 -20.77
CA SER A 90 -7.26 26.13 -20.11
C SER A 90 -8.24 27.20 -20.60
N THR A 91 -8.51 27.25 -21.90
CA THR A 91 -9.51 28.15 -22.50
C THR A 91 -10.93 27.83 -22.01
N TRP A 92 -11.30 26.56 -21.95
CA TRP A 92 -12.60 26.15 -21.40
C TRP A 92 -12.80 26.59 -19.96
N ILE A 93 -11.77 26.47 -19.12
CA ILE A 93 -11.80 26.94 -17.73
C ILE A 93 -12.01 28.46 -17.68
N ASN A 94 -11.29 29.20 -18.53
CA ASN A 94 -11.32 30.67 -18.56
C ASN A 94 -12.66 31.23 -19.12
N MET A 95 -13.44 30.47 -19.89
CA MET A 95 -14.77 30.87 -20.37
C MET A 95 -15.79 31.07 -19.25
N GLY A 96 -15.59 30.44 -18.08
CA GLY A 96 -16.47 30.62 -16.93
C GLY A 96 -17.95 30.39 -17.25
N ALA A 97 -18.77 31.46 -17.19
CA ALA A 97 -20.22 31.38 -17.45
C ALA A 97 -20.58 31.08 -18.91
N ASP A 98 -19.73 31.47 -19.86
CA ASP A 98 -19.96 31.30 -21.30
C ASP A 98 -19.64 29.88 -21.79
N PHE A 99 -18.99 29.06 -20.96
CA PHE A 99 -18.72 27.66 -21.29
C PHE A 99 -20.01 26.85 -21.39
N THR A 100 -20.12 26.07 -22.48
CA THR A 100 -21.23 25.14 -22.74
C THR A 100 -20.70 23.75 -23.09
N VAL A 101 -21.53 22.73 -22.96
CA VAL A 101 -21.20 21.35 -23.35
C VAL A 101 -20.86 21.23 -24.83
N ASP A 102 -21.33 22.15 -25.67
CA ASP A 102 -21.07 22.15 -27.11
C ASP A 102 -19.62 22.54 -27.42
N ASN A 103 -18.94 23.30 -26.54
CA ASN A 103 -17.49 23.55 -26.65
C ASN A 103 -16.73 22.23 -26.58
N VAL A 104 -17.09 21.35 -25.66
CA VAL A 104 -16.45 20.04 -25.54
C VAL A 104 -16.74 19.17 -26.77
N ARG A 105 -17.99 19.07 -27.21
CA ARG A 105 -18.35 18.32 -28.42
C ARG A 105 -17.58 18.78 -29.65
N THR A 106 -17.47 20.07 -29.82
CA THR A 106 -16.73 20.68 -30.95
C THR A 106 -15.24 20.40 -30.83
N GLY A 107 -14.67 20.57 -29.61
CA GLY A 107 -13.25 20.34 -29.35
C GLY A 107 -12.85 18.88 -29.60
N LEU A 108 -13.64 17.89 -29.08
CA LEU A 108 -13.38 16.47 -29.34
C LEU A 108 -13.46 16.11 -30.84
N SER A 109 -14.47 16.63 -31.53
CA SER A 109 -14.62 16.44 -32.99
C SER A 109 -13.49 17.12 -33.77
N SER A 110 -13.04 18.30 -33.34
CA SER A 110 -11.90 19.01 -33.92
C SER A 110 -10.62 18.24 -33.71
N PHE A 111 -10.37 17.75 -32.50
CA PHE A 111 -9.22 16.89 -32.17
C PHE A 111 -9.14 15.70 -33.13
N SER A 112 -10.23 14.95 -33.29
CA SER A 112 -10.28 13.76 -34.16
C SER A 112 -9.91 14.07 -35.61
N ARG A 113 -10.25 15.27 -36.12
CA ARG A 113 -9.88 15.72 -37.47
C ARG A 113 -8.44 16.17 -37.58
N ASN A 114 -7.84 16.58 -36.46
CA ASN A 114 -6.51 17.17 -36.42
C ASN A 114 -5.43 16.19 -35.97
N ILE A 115 -5.72 14.89 -35.96
CA ILE A 115 -4.72 13.85 -35.70
C ILE A 115 -3.82 13.69 -36.92
N SER A 116 -2.52 13.67 -36.72
CA SER A 116 -1.52 13.39 -37.78
C SER A 116 -1.73 11.98 -38.36
N PRO A 117 -1.62 11.78 -39.67
CA PRO A 117 -1.71 10.45 -40.28
C PRO A 117 -0.79 9.41 -39.67
N SER A 118 0.42 9.77 -39.26
CA SER A 118 1.39 8.89 -38.61
C SER A 118 0.98 8.44 -37.22
N HIS A 119 0.14 9.22 -36.52
CA HIS A 119 -0.32 8.98 -35.15
C HIS A 119 -1.76 8.50 -35.08
N LYS A 120 -2.41 8.28 -36.23
CA LYS A 120 -3.82 7.92 -36.31
C LYS A 120 -4.12 6.64 -35.53
N LYS A 121 -3.24 5.60 -35.61
CA LYS A 121 -3.41 4.35 -34.84
C LYS A 121 -3.40 4.57 -33.32
N LEU A 122 -2.74 5.64 -32.84
CA LEU A 122 -2.61 5.94 -31.43
C LEU A 122 -3.78 6.75 -30.88
N PHE A 123 -4.27 7.73 -31.64
CA PHE A 123 -5.26 8.70 -31.14
C PHE A 123 -6.65 8.55 -31.74
N ASP A 124 -6.82 7.87 -32.88
CA ASP A 124 -8.14 7.75 -33.53
C ASP A 124 -9.14 7.01 -32.61
N GLY A 125 -10.33 7.60 -32.48
CA GLY A 125 -11.41 7.07 -31.65
C GLY A 125 -11.11 7.02 -30.14
N ILE A 126 -10.05 7.66 -29.65
CA ILE A 126 -9.65 7.59 -28.24
C ILE A 126 -10.69 8.23 -27.30
N PHE A 127 -11.41 9.24 -27.78
CA PHE A 127 -12.47 9.92 -27.04
C PHE A 127 -13.89 9.42 -27.34
N THR A 128 -14.07 8.35 -28.12
CA THR A 128 -15.40 7.87 -28.53
C THR A 128 -16.36 7.63 -27.34
N THR A 129 -15.85 7.10 -26.23
CA THR A 129 -16.65 6.89 -25.00
C THR A 129 -17.13 8.21 -24.42
N LEU A 130 -16.28 9.24 -24.42
CA LEU A 130 -16.61 10.55 -23.93
C LEU A 130 -17.61 11.25 -24.87
N GLU A 131 -17.37 11.23 -26.19
CA GLU A 131 -18.26 11.81 -27.21
C GLU A 131 -19.69 11.25 -27.14
N THR A 132 -19.81 9.94 -27.10
CA THR A 132 -21.12 9.26 -27.04
C THR A 132 -21.80 9.42 -25.69
N GLY A 133 -21.03 9.54 -24.65
CA GLY A 133 -21.48 9.56 -23.26
C GLY A 133 -21.95 10.91 -22.74
N ILE A 134 -21.49 12.02 -23.29
CA ILE A 134 -21.86 13.38 -22.85
C ILE A 134 -23.38 13.57 -22.83
N SER A 135 -24.10 12.95 -23.75
CA SER A 135 -25.58 13.00 -23.81
C SER A 135 -26.28 12.37 -22.60
N LYS A 136 -25.62 11.48 -21.88
CA LYS A 136 -26.12 10.80 -20.66
C LYS A 136 -25.98 11.67 -19.40
N LEU A 137 -25.18 12.74 -19.44
CA LEU A 137 -24.90 13.60 -18.30
C LEU A 137 -26.06 14.49 -17.86
N GLY A 138 -27.13 14.58 -18.68
CA GLY A 138 -28.35 15.34 -18.38
C GLY A 138 -29.38 15.26 -19.46
N ALA A 139 -30.64 15.54 -19.12
CA ALA A 139 -31.78 15.48 -20.04
C ALA A 139 -31.76 16.59 -21.11
N ASP A 140 -31.09 17.70 -20.86
CA ASP A 140 -30.99 18.86 -21.75
C ASP A 140 -29.59 19.46 -21.74
N THR A 141 -29.29 20.35 -22.70
CA THR A 141 -27.99 21.02 -22.86
C THR A 141 -27.57 21.78 -21.60
N LYS A 142 -28.52 22.37 -20.86
CA LYS A 142 -28.23 23.15 -19.64
C LYS A 142 -27.75 22.24 -18.49
N SER A 143 -28.43 21.12 -18.26
CA SER A 143 -28.04 20.14 -17.24
C SER A 143 -26.76 19.41 -17.62
N GLN A 144 -26.52 19.13 -18.91
CA GLN A 144 -25.27 18.57 -19.40
C GLN A 144 -24.10 19.57 -19.21
N THR A 145 -24.30 20.86 -19.56
CA THR A 145 -23.31 21.91 -19.36
C THR A 145 -22.92 22.05 -17.90
N LYS A 146 -23.91 21.99 -16.97
CA LYS A 146 -23.61 22.06 -15.55
C LYS A 146 -22.75 20.88 -15.09
N ALA A 147 -23.14 19.66 -15.47
CA ALA A 147 -22.42 18.45 -15.07
C ALA A 147 -20.97 18.43 -15.61
N VAL A 148 -20.79 18.82 -16.87
CA VAL A 148 -19.45 18.89 -17.49
C VAL A 148 -18.61 20.00 -16.88
N ARG A 149 -19.20 21.17 -16.60
CA ARG A 149 -18.48 22.28 -15.95
C ARG A 149 -17.97 21.88 -14.56
N ASP A 150 -18.83 21.26 -13.73
CA ASP A 150 -18.44 20.82 -12.41
C ASP A 150 -17.30 19.78 -12.48
N LEU A 151 -17.34 18.89 -13.49
CA LEU A 151 -16.29 17.90 -13.72
C LEU A 151 -14.97 18.50 -14.18
N ILE A 152 -14.96 19.42 -15.18
CA ILE A 152 -13.71 20.03 -15.66
C ILE A 152 -13.07 20.96 -14.61
N GLN A 153 -13.85 21.59 -13.73
CA GLN A 153 -13.32 22.35 -12.61
C GLN A 153 -12.58 21.44 -11.63
N LEU A 154 -13.17 20.30 -11.28
CA LEU A 154 -12.50 19.31 -10.43
C LEU A 154 -11.19 18.80 -11.07
N ILE A 155 -11.26 18.44 -12.37
CA ILE A 155 -10.09 17.93 -13.10
C ILE A 155 -9.01 19.00 -13.25
N ASN A 156 -9.37 20.27 -13.33
CA ASN A 156 -8.40 21.35 -13.38
C ASN A 156 -7.49 21.40 -12.14
N GLU A 157 -8.01 20.97 -10.98
CA GLU A 157 -7.26 20.90 -9.73
C GLU A 157 -6.34 19.68 -9.63
N ILE A 158 -6.46 18.69 -10.55
CA ILE A 158 -5.58 17.51 -10.58
C ILE A 158 -4.24 17.91 -11.20
N PRO A 159 -3.12 17.78 -10.48
CA PRO A 159 -1.82 18.13 -11.01
C PRO A 159 -1.40 17.13 -12.11
N MET A 160 -1.02 17.64 -13.27
CA MET A 160 -0.58 16.85 -14.43
C MET A 160 0.88 17.08 -14.81
N ASN A 161 1.61 17.77 -13.93
CA ASN A 161 2.99 18.20 -14.20
C ASN A 161 4.05 17.12 -13.97
N GLY A 162 3.66 15.90 -13.65
CA GLY A 162 4.61 14.79 -13.40
C GLY A 162 5.42 14.89 -12.09
N LYS A 163 5.17 15.93 -11.30
CA LYS A 163 5.88 16.21 -10.04
C LYS A 163 5.36 15.45 -8.83
N GLN A 164 4.46 14.49 -9.01
CA GLN A 164 3.96 13.65 -7.93
C GLN A 164 4.80 12.37 -7.84
N ASP A 165 5.10 11.97 -6.62
CA ASP A 165 5.78 10.74 -6.23
C ASP A 165 5.04 9.44 -6.62
N TYR A 166 3.88 9.56 -7.25
CA TYR A 166 3.02 8.44 -7.61
C TYR A 166 2.32 8.61 -8.96
N ASP A 167 1.91 7.49 -9.53
CA ASP A 167 1.07 7.43 -10.72
C ASP A 167 -0.33 7.96 -10.44
N VAL A 168 -0.55 9.24 -10.74
CA VAL A 168 -1.84 9.91 -10.53
C VAL A 168 -2.97 9.18 -11.24
N LEU A 169 -2.77 8.77 -12.49
CA LEU A 169 -3.82 8.14 -13.27
C LEU A 169 -4.05 6.69 -12.92
N GLY A 170 -2.97 5.93 -12.74
CA GLY A 170 -3.06 4.58 -12.23
C GLY A 170 -3.77 4.57 -10.90
N PHE A 171 -3.42 5.50 -10.00
CA PHE A 171 -4.10 5.64 -8.72
C PHE A 171 -5.59 5.99 -8.86
N ILE A 172 -5.95 6.95 -9.72
CA ILE A 172 -7.35 7.30 -9.98
C ILE A 172 -8.13 6.09 -10.49
N TYR A 173 -7.54 5.36 -11.42
CA TYR A 173 -8.16 4.18 -12.01
C TYR A 173 -8.33 3.06 -10.99
N GLU A 174 -7.28 2.74 -10.21
CA GLU A 174 -7.34 1.76 -9.13
C GLU A 174 -8.40 2.12 -8.10
N TYR A 175 -8.38 3.35 -7.64
CA TYR A 175 -9.32 3.86 -6.65
C TYR A 175 -10.77 3.77 -7.13
N LEU A 176 -11.03 4.15 -8.38
CA LEU A 176 -12.37 4.06 -8.95
C LEU A 176 -12.82 2.60 -9.12
N ILE A 177 -11.94 1.69 -9.53
CA ILE A 177 -12.26 0.25 -9.59
C ILE A 177 -12.53 -0.31 -8.20
N GLU A 178 -11.68 -0.05 -7.21
CA GLU A 178 -11.90 -0.53 -5.84
C GLU A 178 -13.26 -0.10 -5.29
N LYS A 179 -13.59 1.19 -5.42
CA LYS A 179 -14.84 1.74 -4.90
C LYS A 179 -16.08 1.28 -5.67
N PHE A 180 -15.95 0.99 -6.97
CA PHE A 180 -17.06 0.58 -7.81
C PHE A 180 -17.16 -0.93 -7.99
N ALA A 181 -16.10 -1.71 -7.83
CA ALA A 181 -16.14 -3.16 -7.83
C ALA A 181 -17.00 -3.73 -6.68
N SER A 182 -17.06 -3.03 -5.56
CA SER A 182 -17.93 -3.39 -4.44
C SER A 182 -19.45 -3.23 -4.76
N ASN A 183 -19.80 -2.40 -5.75
CA ASN A 183 -21.17 -2.06 -6.11
C ASN A 183 -21.63 -2.65 -7.46
N ALA A 184 -20.71 -3.01 -8.35
CA ALA A 184 -21.03 -3.69 -9.60
C ALA A 184 -21.21 -5.18 -9.29
N GLY A 185 -22.46 -5.62 -9.15
CA GLY A 185 -22.79 -7.02 -8.92
C GLY A 185 -22.05 -7.92 -9.88
N LYS A 186 -21.29 -8.85 -9.31
CA LYS A 186 -20.59 -10.03 -9.85
C LYS A 186 -20.81 -10.30 -11.35
N LYS A 187 -20.18 -9.56 -12.24
CA LYS A 187 -19.79 -10.09 -13.55
C LYS A 187 -18.37 -10.63 -13.38
N ALA A 188 -18.31 -11.95 -13.14
CA ALA A 188 -17.06 -12.70 -13.03
C ALA A 188 -16.20 -12.45 -14.28
N GLY A 189 -14.93 -12.06 -14.09
CA GLY A 189 -13.92 -12.14 -15.13
C GLY A 189 -13.08 -10.89 -15.40
N GLU A 190 -13.41 -9.74 -14.87
CA GLU A 190 -12.59 -8.54 -15.03
C GLU A 190 -11.89 -8.21 -13.71
N PHE A 191 -10.73 -8.81 -13.48
CA PHE A 191 -9.94 -8.54 -12.30
C PHE A 191 -8.82 -7.57 -12.68
N TYR A 192 -8.85 -6.39 -12.06
CA TYR A 192 -7.70 -5.49 -12.07
C TYR A 192 -6.52 -6.17 -11.37
N THR A 193 -5.33 -6.08 -11.97
CA THR A 193 -4.11 -6.62 -11.35
C THR A 193 -3.64 -5.67 -10.26
N PRO A 194 -3.60 -6.10 -8.98
CA PRO A 194 -3.08 -5.27 -7.90
C PRO A 194 -1.66 -4.79 -8.20
N HIS A 195 -1.34 -3.58 -7.78
CA HIS A 195 -0.06 -2.95 -8.07
C HIS A 195 1.13 -3.83 -7.66
N GLU A 196 1.05 -4.47 -6.50
CA GLU A 196 2.11 -5.32 -5.95
C GLU A 196 2.32 -6.61 -6.77
N VAL A 197 1.25 -7.17 -7.31
CA VAL A 197 1.35 -8.35 -8.21
C VAL A 197 1.97 -7.94 -9.54
N SER A 198 1.56 -6.78 -10.06
CA SER A 198 2.16 -6.20 -11.26
C SER A 198 3.65 -5.91 -11.05
N LEU A 199 4.03 -5.37 -9.91
CA LEU A 199 5.42 -5.10 -9.55
C LEU A 199 6.23 -6.39 -9.42
N LEU A 200 5.70 -7.43 -8.75
CA LEU A 200 6.32 -8.75 -8.68
C LEU A 200 6.63 -9.32 -10.06
N MET A 201 5.63 -9.33 -10.95
CA MET A 201 5.79 -9.84 -12.32
C MET A 201 6.83 -9.04 -13.09
N SER A 202 6.85 -7.73 -12.90
CA SER A 202 7.80 -6.80 -13.52
C SER A 202 9.23 -7.02 -13.05
N GLU A 203 9.45 -7.20 -11.74
CA GLU A 203 10.78 -7.47 -11.18
C GLU A 203 11.34 -8.81 -11.68
N ILE A 204 10.51 -9.86 -11.76
CA ILE A 204 10.92 -11.17 -12.32
C ILE A 204 11.38 -11.03 -13.77
N ILE A 205 10.62 -10.30 -14.59
CA ILE A 205 10.93 -10.08 -16.01
C ILE A 205 12.18 -9.21 -16.15
N ALA A 206 12.26 -8.10 -15.43
CA ALA A 206 13.36 -7.16 -15.53
C ALA A 206 14.70 -7.79 -15.10
N GLU A 207 14.73 -8.57 -14.02
CA GLU A 207 15.92 -9.30 -13.57
C GLU A 207 16.42 -10.28 -14.65
N PHE A 208 15.50 -10.92 -15.38
CA PHE A 208 15.86 -11.84 -16.46
C PHE A 208 16.38 -11.11 -17.71
N LEU A 209 15.85 -9.93 -18.02
CA LEU A 209 16.20 -9.15 -19.22
C LEU A 209 17.32 -8.12 -18.98
N ASN A 210 17.95 -8.09 -17.83
CA ASN A 210 18.92 -7.08 -17.38
C ASN A 210 20.18 -6.93 -18.29
N ARG A 211 20.38 -7.81 -19.28
CA ARG A 211 21.50 -7.77 -20.24
C ARG A 211 21.06 -7.42 -21.67
N ARG A 212 19.84 -6.94 -21.86
CA ARG A 212 19.30 -6.59 -23.18
C ARG A 212 19.48 -5.11 -23.46
N ASP A 213 19.85 -4.77 -24.69
CA ASP A 213 19.95 -3.38 -25.14
C ASP A 213 18.60 -2.82 -25.58
N THR A 214 17.72 -3.65 -26.09
CA THR A 214 16.34 -3.33 -26.51
C THR A 214 15.40 -4.40 -26.03
N ILE A 215 14.18 -4.02 -25.66
CA ILE A 215 13.19 -4.95 -25.09
C ILE A 215 11.86 -4.76 -25.81
N LYS A 216 11.25 -5.86 -26.27
CA LYS A 216 9.86 -5.90 -26.74
C LYS A 216 9.01 -6.61 -25.70
N ILE A 217 7.95 -5.95 -25.24
CA ILE A 217 7.04 -6.45 -24.20
C ILE A 217 5.63 -6.53 -24.76
N TYR A 218 4.93 -7.63 -24.52
CA TYR A 218 3.56 -7.86 -24.96
C TYR A 218 2.62 -8.20 -23.80
N ASP A 219 1.48 -7.53 -23.76
CA ASP A 219 0.35 -7.88 -22.92
C ASP A 219 -0.88 -8.16 -23.79
N PRO A 220 -1.29 -9.44 -23.96
CA PRO A 220 -2.42 -9.84 -24.79
C PRO A 220 -3.78 -9.56 -24.15
N THR A 221 -3.81 -9.15 -22.88
CA THR A 221 -5.02 -8.86 -22.10
C THR A 221 -4.84 -7.55 -21.30
N SER A 222 -4.40 -6.52 -22.02
CA SER A 222 -3.72 -5.35 -21.42
C SER A 222 -4.54 -4.57 -20.41
N GLY A 223 -5.86 -4.65 -20.43
CA GLY A 223 -6.70 -3.93 -19.50
C GLY A 223 -6.42 -2.42 -19.53
N SER A 224 -5.87 -1.89 -18.43
CA SER A 224 -5.42 -0.50 -18.33
C SER A 224 -4.00 -0.27 -18.86
N GLY A 225 -3.26 -1.31 -19.21
CA GLY A 225 -1.84 -1.22 -19.57
C GLY A 225 -0.89 -1.14 -18.37
N SER A 226 -1.39 -1.32 -17.15
CA SER A 226 -0.57 -1.18 -15.92
C SER A 226 0.59 -2.16 -15.85
N LEU A 227 0.41 -3.41 -16.31
CA LEU A 227 1.47 -4.42 -16.37
C LEU A 227 2.63 -3.95 -17.28
N LEU A 228 2.30 -3.46 -18.47
CA LEU A 228 3.30 -2.93 -19.43
C LEU A 228 4.06 -1.73 -18.84
N ILE A 229 3.36 -0.81 -18.20
CA ILE A 229 3.94 0.39 -17.61
C ILE A 229 4.92 0.01 -16.49
N ASN A 230 4.53 -0.90 -15.60
CA ASN A 230 5.39 -1.31 -14.49
C ASN A 230 6.63 -2.06 -14.98
N ILE A 231 6.51 -2.95 -16.00
CA ILE A 231 7.70 -3.60 -16.58
C ILE A 231 8.62 -2.58 -17.22
N GLY A 232 8.07 -1.62 -17.99
CA GLY A 232 8.87 -0.57 -18.59
C GLY A 232 9.63 0.25 -17.55
N LYS A 233 8.97 0.61 -16.46
CA LYS A 233 9.56 1.35 -15.34
C LYS A 233 10.65 0.53 -14.64
N THR A 234 10.41 -0.76 -14.39
CA THR A 234 11.36 -1.65 -13.72
C THR A 234 12.55 -2.00 -14.61
N ALA A 235 12.31 -2.25 -15.91
CA ALA A 235 13.37 -2.57 -16.86
C ALA A 235 14.25 -1.36 -17.18
N ALA A 236 13.71 -0.14 -17.11
CA ALA A 236 14.46 1.10 -17.34
C ALA A 236 15.67 1.27 -16.41
N LYS A 237 15.66 0.64 -15.22
CA LYS A 237 16.81 0.65 -14.30
C LYS A 237 18.05 -0.07 -14.85
N TYR A 238 17.87 -0.97 -15.84
CA TYR A 238 18.96 -1.73 -16.49
C TYR A 238 19.31 -1.21 -17.88
N LEU A 239 18.58 -0.22 -18.39
CA LEU A 239 18.79 0.37 -19.71
C LEU A 239 19.36 1.78 -19.60
N ASP A 240 20.28 2.13 -20.48
CA ASP A 240 20.82 3.49 -20.59
C ASP A 240 19.76 4.48 -21.15
N ASP A 241 18.79 3.96 -21.92
CA ASP A 241 17.71 4.74 -22.52
C ASP A 241 16.37 3.97 -22.47
N ALA A 242 15.42 4.47 -21.69
CA ALA A 242 14.09 3.91 -21.57
C ALA A 242 13.30 3.87 -22.90
N ASN A 243 13.67 4.69 -23.90
CA ASN A 243 13.07 4.68 -25.23
C ASN A 243 13.42 3.43 -26.06
N ARG A 244 14.27 2.55 -25.57
CA ARG A 244 14.58 1.26 -26.19
C ARG A 244 13.59 0.14 -25.87
N ILE A 245 12.50 0.47 -25.17
CA ILE A 245 11.41 -0.48 -24.86
C ILE A 245 10.27 -0.26 -25.85
N GLN A 246 9.81 -1.32 -26.51
CA GLN A 246 8.63 -1.35 -27.35
C GLN A 246 7.48 -2.09 -26.64
N TYR A 247 6.32 -1.45 -26.62
CA TYR A 247 5.15 -1.90 -25.89
C TYR A 247 4.07 -2.38 -26.85
N TYR A 248 3.69 -3.62 -26.73
CA TYR A 248 2.62 -4.25 -27.50
C TYR A 248 1.45 -4.56 -26.56
N ALA A 249 0.25 -4.14 -26.92
CA ALA A 249 -0.95 -4.30 -26.09
C ALA A 249 -2.15 -4.73 -26.93
N GLN A 250 -2.81 -5.81 -26.54
CA GLN A 250 -4.09 -6.24 -27.13
C GLN A 250 -5.19 -6.23 -26.08
N GLU A 251 -6.37 -5.73 -26.45
CA GLU A 251 -7.52 -5.66 -25.55
C GLU A 251 -8.82 -5.81 -26.33
N LEU A 252 -9.72 -6.66 -25.82
CA LEU A 252 -11.00 -6.95 -26.43
C LEU A 252 -11.97 -5.75 -26.37
N LYS A 253 -12.06 -5.10 -25.23
CA LYS A 253 -13.02 -4.03 -24.98
C LYS A 253 -12.50 -2.69 -25.43
N SER A 254 -13.20 -2.01 -26.34
CA SER A 254 -12.79 -0.72 -26.89
C SER A 254 -12.53 0.35 -25.83
N ASN A 255 -13.34 0.41 -24.76
CA ASN A 255 -13.15 1.38 -23.68
C ASN A 255 -11.82 1.15 -22.95
N THR A 256 -11.54 -0.11 -22.61
CA THR A 256 -10.34 -0.53 -21.90
C THR A 256 -9.11 -0.42 -22.82
N TYR A 257 -9.28 -0.72 -24.12
CA TYR A 257 -8.26 -0.50 -25.15
C TYR A 257 -7.87 1.00 -25.24
N ASN A 258 -8.85 1.90 -25.23
CA ASN A 258 -8.59 3.33 -25.23
C ASN A 258 -7.82 3.75 -23.96
N LEU A 259 -8.17 3.18 -22.81
CA LEU A 259 -7.47 3.42 -21.56
C LEU A 259 -6.00 2.99 -21.60
N THR A 260 -5.70 1.81 -22.18
CA THR A 260 -4.32 1.38 -22.40
C THR A 260 -3.52 2.42 -23.19
N ARG A 261 -4.09 2.92 -24.32
CA ARG A 261 -3.44 3.94 -25.14
C ARG A 261 -3.22 5.25 -24.37
N MET A 262 -4.24 5.72 -23.68
CA MET A 262 -4.16 6.92 -22.82
C MET A 262 -3.03 6.78 -21.80
N ASN A 263 -2.99 5.69 -21.06
CA ASN A 263 -2.00 5.46 -20.03
C ASN A 263 -0.56 5.40 -20.58
N LEU A 264 -0.33 4.70 -21.68
CA LEU A 264 1.00 4.63 -22.30
C LEU A 264 1.48 6.01 -22.78
N VAL A 265 0.60 6.79 -23.41
CA VAL A 265 0.91 8.16 -23.86
C VAL A 265 1.24 9.09 -22.69
N MET A 266 0.46 9.02 -21.62
CA MET A 266 0.65 9.90 -20.46
C MET A 266 1.91 9.58 -19.66
N ARG A 267 2.49 8.39 -19.86
CA ARG A 267 3.81 8.03 -19.32
C ARG A 267 4.97 8.58 -20.15
N GLY A 268 4.70 9.38 -21.15
CA GLY A 268 5.71 9.94 -22.02
C GLY A 268 6.39 8.91 -22.94
N ILE A 269 5.81 7.71 -23.08
CA ILE A 269 6.32 6.70 -24.01
C ILE A 269 6.17 7.25 -25.43
N LEU A 270 7.25 7.18 -26.20
CA LEU A 270 7.27 7.67 -27.57
C LEU A 270 6.22 6.94 -28.42
N PRO A 271 5.44 7.64 -29.26
CA PRO A 271 4.43 7.03 -30.12
C PRO A 271 4.97 5.89 -30.98
N ALA A 272 6.22 5.99 -31.44
CA ALA A 272 6.90 4.95 -32.24
C ALA A 272 7.13 3.64 -31.47
N ASN A 273 7.03 3.65 -30.15
CA ASN A 273 7.22 2.48 -29.28
C ASN A 273 5.89 1.89 -28.78
N ILE A 274 4.75 2.46 -29.17
CA ILE A 274 3.41 2.01 -28.73
C ILE A 274 2.71 1.31 -29.89
N PHE A 275 2.44 0.03 -29.69
CA PHE A 275 1.73 -0.82 -30.64
C PHE A 275 0.48 -1.40 -29.95
N THR A 276 -0.69 -1.08 -30.44
CA THR A 276 -1.94 -1.48 -29.78
C THR A 276 -2.94 -2.06 -30.75
N ARG A 277 -3.73 -3.06 -30.32
CA ARG A 277 -4.78 -3.69 -31.10
C ARG A 277 -6.06 -3.86 -30.28
N ASN A 278 -7.19 -3.48 -30.86
CA ASN A 278 -8.49 -3.82 -30.29
C ASN A 278 -9.02 -5.09 -30.97
N GLY A 279 -9.02 -6.21 -30.28
CA GLY A 279 -9.44 -7.49 -30.80
C GLY A 279 -9.41 -8.61 -29.77
N ASP A 280 -10.12 -9.72 -30.08
CA ASP A 280 -10.11 -10.91 -29.23
C ASP A 280 -8.82 -11.69 -29.41
N THR A 281 -8.01 -11.77 -28.37
CA THR A 281 -6.72 -12.46 -28.35
C THR A 281 -6.81 -13.94 -28.73
N LEU A 282 -7.87 -14.63 -28.36
CA LEU A 282 -8.05 -16.05 -28.66
C LEU A 282 -8.52 -16.29 -30.11
N GLU A 283 -9.24 -15.33 -30.70
CA GLU A 283 -9.72 -15.43 -32.09
C GLU A 283 -8.74 -14.82 -33.08
N GLU A 284 -8.10 -13.72 -32.69
CA GLU A 284 -7.20 -12.95 -33.53
C GLU A 284 -5.76 -13.06 -33.02
N ASP A 285 -4.95 -13.91 -33.65
CA ASP A 285 -3.51 -13.87 -33.46
C ASP A 285 -2.97 -12.47 -33.85
N TRP A 286 -1.88 -12.00 -33.26
CA TRP A 286 -1.32 -10.70 -33.63
C TRP A 286 -0.32 -10.86 -34.80
N PRO A 287 -0.76 -10.78 -36.05
CA PRO A 287 0.16 -10.68 -37.18
C PRO A 287 0.62 -9.25 -37.32
N TYR A 288 1.86 -9.07 -37.72
CA TYR A 288 2.35 -7.83 -38.28
C TYR A 288 2.15 -7.89 -39.79
N PHE A 289 1.42 -6.93 -40.38
CA PHE A 289 1.19 -6.88 -41.82
C PHE A 289 0.87 -5.46 -42.30
N ASP A 290 1.14 -5.21 -43.57
CA ASP A 290 0.66 -4.01 -44.27
C ASP A 290 -0.84 -4.23 -44.63
N GLU A 291 -1.69 -3.29 -44.21
CA GLU A 291 -3.14 -3.36 -44.46
C GLU A 291 -3.49 -3.39 -45.95
N SER A 292 -2.61 -2.86 -46.82
CA SER A 292 -2.77 -2.88 -48.28
C SER A 292 -2.44 -4.25 -48.90
N ASP A 293 -1.60 -5.08 -48.23
CA ASP A 293 -1.23 -6.41 -48.67
C ASP A 293 -1.00 -7.36 -47.48
N PRO A 294 -2.09 -7.72 -46.77
CA PRO A 294 -1.96 -8.49 -45.53
C PRO A 294 -1.46 -9.93 -45.76
N HIS A 295 -1.55 -10.51 -46.94
CA HIS A 295 -1.15 -11.87 -47.19
C HIS A 295 0.35 -12.04 -47.45
N SER A 296 0.95 -11.13 -48.20
CA SER A 296 2.39 -11.26 -48.53
C SER A 296 3.28 -10.59 -47.48
N THR A 297 2.72 -9.74 -46.61
CA THR A 297 3.46 -9.03 -45.58
C THR A 297 3.20 -9.58 -44.18
N TYR A 298 2.48 -10.70 -44.03
CA TYR A 298 2.19 -11.34 -42.76
C TYR A 298 3.47 -11.73 -42.02
N GLU A 299 3.68 -11.17 -40.84
CA GLU A 299 4.79 -11.50 -39.93
C GLU A 299 4.27 -11.69 -38.49
N PRO A 300 4.44 -12.89 -37.90
CA PRO A 300 4.02 -13.14 -36.52
C PRO A 300 4.79 -12.23 -35.55
N LEU A 301 4.10 -11.75 -34.50
CA LEU A 301 4.74 -11.00 -33.41
C LEU A 301 5.56 -11.96 -32.55
N TYR A 302 6.85 -11.66 -32.34
CA TYR A 302 7.71 -12.32 -31.36
C TYR A 302 8.38 -11.26 -30.47
N VAL A 303 8.28 -11.47 -29.14
CA VAL A 303 8.70 -10.51 -28.13
C VAL A 303 9.66 -11.12 -27.10
N ASP A 304 10.41 -10.27 -26.41
CA ASP A 304 11.36 -10.68 -25.35
C ASP A 304 10.65 -11.05 -24.05
N ALA A 305 9.53 -10.38 -23.78
CA ALA A 305 8.70 -10.68 -22.60
C ALA A 305 7.21 -10.67 -22.93
N VAL A 306 6.46 -11.56 -22.30
CA VAL A 306 4.99 -11.52 -22.23
C VAL A 306 4.56 -11.45 -20.79
N VAL A 307 3.59 -10.57 -20.51
CA VAL A 307 2.96 -10.41 -19.21
C VAL A 307 1.47 -10.42 -19.38
N SER A 308 0.74 -11.21 -18.61
CA SER A 308 -0.71 -11.20 -18.71
C SER A 308 -1.42 -11.57 -17.41
N ASN A 309 -2.60 -10.99 -17.25
CA ASN A 309 -3.59 -11.38 -16.26
C ASN A 309 -4.93 -11.62 -16.98
N PRO A 310 -5.10 -12.78 -17.63
CA PRO A 310 -6.29 -13.07 -18.42
C PRO A 310 -7.54 -13.26 -17.54
N PRO A 311 -8.74 -13.10 -18.08
CA PRO A 311 -9.98 -13.36 -17.36
C PRO A 311 -10.08 -14.83 -16.97
N TYR A 312 -10.24 -15.11 -15.65
CA TYR A 312 -10.19 -16.48 -15.12
C TYR A 312 -11.40 -17.31 -15.52
N SER A 313 -11.12 -18.55 -15.96
CA SER A 313 -12.15 -19.54 -16.31
C SER A 313 -13.20 -19.03 -17.31
N GLN A 314 -12.80 -18.15 -18.23
CA GLN A 314 -13.66 -17.65 -19.28
C GLN A 314 -14.03 -18.77 -20.28
N ARG A 315 -15.26 -18.80 -20.76
CA ARG A 315 -15.65 -19.65 -21.88
C ARG A 315 -15.08 -19.09 -23.19
N TRP A 316 -14.67 -19.94 -24.08
CA TRP A 316 -14.14 -19.58 -25.39
C TRP A 316 -14.57 -20.58 -26.49
N ASP A 317 -14.45 -20.20 -27.74
CA ASP A 317 -14.71 -21.10 -28.86
C ASP A 317 -13.40 -21.80 -29.30
N SER A 318 -13.28 -23.06 -29.00
CA SER A 318 -12.15 -23.90 -29.41
C SER A 318 -12.39 -24.60 -30.76
N THR A 319 -13.51 -24.33 -31.48
CA THR A 319 -13.89 -24.98 -32.73
C THR A 319 -12.90 -24.61 -33.83
N GLY A 320 -12.34 -25.62 -34.52
CA GLY A 320 -11.42 -25.41 -35.62
C GLY A 320 -10.00 -24.98 -35.23
N LYS A 321 -9.69 -24.96 -33.92
CA LYS A 321 -8.35 -24.56 -33.41
C LYS A 321 -7.34 -25.72 -33.40
N ASP A 322 -7.71 -26.92 -33.87
CA ASP A 322 -6.80 -28.11 -33.90
C ASP A 322 -5.55 -27.91 -34.76
N SER A 323 -5.62 -27.06 -35.77
CA SER A 323 -4.51 -26.72 -36.66
C SER A 323 -3.85 -25.37 -36.33
N ASP A 324 -4.35 -24.67 -35.33
CA ASP A 324 -3.81 -23.36 -34.88
C ASP A 324 -2.40 -23.60 -34.28
N PRO A 325 -1.35 -22.94 -34.80
CA PRO A 325 0.03 -23.13 -34.36
C PRO A 325 0.27 -22.85 -32.90
N ARG A 326 -0.59 -22.03 -32.25
CA ARG A 326 -0.53 -21.72 -30.82
C ARG A 326 -0.83 -22.95 -29.95
N TYR A 327 -1.72 -23.86 -30.43
CA TYR A 327 -2.25 -24.97 -29.64
C TYR A 327 -1.78 -26.33 -30.07
N VAL A 328 -1.49 -26.53 -31.39
CA VAL A 328 -1.21 -27.83 -31.99
C VAL A 328 -0.14 -28.66 -31.25
N ARG A 329 0.82 -27.99 -30.66
CA ARG A 329 1.94 -28.64 -29.95
C ARG A 329 1.59 -29.15 -28.55
N TYR A 330 0.67 -28.46 -27.88
CA TYR A 330 0.39 -28.67 -26.44
C TYR A 330 -0.99 -29.28 -26.19
N GLY A 331 -1.96 -29.03 -27.07
CA GLY A 331 -3.34 -29.44 -26.95
C GLY A 331 -4.27 -28.24 -26.81
N ILE A 332 -5.56 -28.48 -26.88
CA ILE A 332 -6.60 -27.48 -26.85
C ILE A 332 -7.21 -27.41 -25.46
N ALA A 333 -7.32 -26.21 -24.91
CA ALA A 333 -7.97 -25.97 -23.63
C ALA A 333 -9.50 -26.26 -23.69
N PRO A 334 -10.13 -26.68 -22.60
CA PRO A 334 -11.56 -26.96 -22.58
C PRO A 334 -12.39 -25.72 -22.90
N LYS A 335 -13.50 -25.89 -23.67
CA LYS A 335 -14.41 -24.77 -24.03
C LYS A 335 -14.92 -23.97 -22.84
N SER A 336 -15.00 -24.61 -21.68
CA SER A 336 -15.51 -23.99 -20.46
C SER A 336 -14.48 -23.11 -19.73
N LYS A 337 -13.17 -23.20 -20.08
CA LYS A 337 -12.08 -22.54 -19.37
C LYS A 337 -10.90 -22.25 -20.30
N ALA A 338 -10.72 -20.99 -20.64
CA ALA A 338 -9.67 -20.53 -21.53
C ALA A 338 -8.30 -20.33 -20.85
N ASP A 339 -8.17 -20.63 -19.55
CA ASP A 339 -6.97 -20.36 -18.77
C ASP A 339 -5.68 -20.79 -19.51
N TYR A 340 -5.63 -22.04 -19.98
CA TYR A 340 -4.52 -22.53 -20.78
C TYR A 340 -4.48 -22.04 -22.24
N ALA A 341 -5.62 -21.61 -22.81
CA ALA A 341 -5.62 -21.03 -24.15
C ALA A 341 -4.84 -19.71 -24.18
N PHE A 342 -5.05 -18.84 -23.17
CA PHE A 342 -4.25 -17.63 -23.00
C PHE A 342 -2.78 -17.94 -22.76
N LEU A 343 -2.48 -18.88 -21.84
CA LEU A 343 -1.09 -19.27 -21.56
C LEU A 343 -0.36 -19.74 -22.83
N LEU A 344 -1.01 -20.53 -23.67
CA LEU A 344 -0.41 -21.04 -24.91
C LEU A 344 -0.27 -19.95 -25.97
N HIS A 345 -1.21 -19.00 -26.05
CA HIS A 345 -1.07 -17.82 -26.88
C HIS A 345 0.16 -17.00 -26.44
N ASP A 346 0.29 -16.71 -25.17
CA ASP A 346 1.41 -15.99 -24.59
C ASP A 346 2.76 -16.64 -24.91
N LEU A 347 2.83 -17.96 -24.70
CA LEU A 347 4.02 -18.75 -24.96
C LEU A 347 4.39 -18.79 -26.44
N TYR A 348 3.39 -18.78 -27.35
CA TYR A 348 3.61 -18.78 -28.80
C TYR A 348 4.33 -17.51 -29.26
N HIS A 349 3.97 -16.35 -28.71
CA HIS A 349 4.57 -15.05 -29.03
C HIS A 349 5.93 -14.81 -28.36
N LEU A 350 6.37 -15.71 -27.50
CA LEU A 350 7.63 -15.54 -26.79
C LEU A 350 8.82 -15.96 -27.66
N GLN A 351 9.84 -15.11 -27.74
CA GLN A 351 11.11 -15.47 -28.37
C GLN A 351 11.80 -16.63 -27.64
N PRO A 352 12.69 -17.40 -28.33
CA PRO A 352 13.39 -18.54 -27.73
C PRO A 352 14.10 -18.22 -26.40
N ASN A 353 14.69 -17.05 -26.28
CA ASN A 353 15.39 -16.58 -25.09
C ASN A 353 14.53 -15.58 -24.29
N GLY A 354 13.24 -15.60 -24.46
CA GLY A 354 12.31 -14.76 -23.75
C GLY A 354 11.81 -15.36 -22.44
N ILE A 355 11.09 -14.55 -21.68
CA ILE A 355 10.44 -14.92 -20.43
C ILE A 355 8.99 -14.44 -20.44
N MET A 356 8.08 -15.20 -19.83
CA MET A 356 6.73 -14.74 -19.58
C MET A 356 6.29 -14.99 -18.15
N THR A 357 5.42 -14.13 -17.67
CA THR A 357 4.71 -14.28 -16.41
C THR A 357 3.22 -14.15 -16.64
N ILE A 358 2.45 -15.09 -16.11
CA ILE A 358 0.99 -15.11 -16.24
C ILE A 358 0.33 -15.38 -14.90
N VAL A 359 -0.72 -14.62 -14.58
CA VAL A 359 -1.56 -14.88 -13.40
C VAL A 359 -2.66 -15.86 -13.77
N LEU A 360 -2.80 -16.90 -12.96
CA LEU A 360 -3.79 -17.95 -13.20
C LEU A 360 -4.47 -18.37 -11.88
N PRO A 361 -5.70 -18.92 -11.94
CA PRO A 361 -6.31 -19.53 -10.77
C PRO A 361 -5.55 -20.81 -10.37
N HIS A 362 -5.36 -21.02 -9.07
CA HIS A 362 -4.61 -22.14 -8.50
C HIS A 362 -5.01 -23.52 -9.07
N GLY A 363 -6.27 -23.66 -9.45
CA GLY A 363 -6.82 -24.91 -10.01
C GLY A 363 -6.11 -25.43 -11.26
N VAL A 364 -5.45 -24.58 -12.06
CA VAL A 364 -4.70 -25.01 -13.27
C VAL A 364 -3.56 -25.97 -12.93
N LEU A 365 -3.07 -25.97 -11.70
CA LEU A 365 -1.98 -26.82 -11.25
C LEU A 365 -2.36 -28.30 -11.11
N PHE A 366 -3.65 -28.62 -10.94
CA PHE A 366 -4.06 -30.00 -10.60
C PHE A 366 -5.32 -30.51 -11.31
N ARG A 367 -6.07 -29.65 -12.03
CA ARG A 367 -7.22 -30.14 -12.80
C ARG A 367 -6.78 -31.15 -13.84
N GLY A 368 -7.61 -32.19 -14.07
CA GLY A 368 -7.39 -33.25 -15.05
C GLY A 368 -7.92 -32.90 -16.45
N GLY A 369 -8.16 -33.94 -17.27
CA GLY A 369 -8.68 -33.79 -18.65
C GLY A 369 -7.73 -33.03 -19.58
N GLU A 370 -8.28 -32.19 -20.43
CA GLU A 370 -7.53 -31.37 -21.40
C GLU A 370 -6.48 -30.46 -20.70
N GLU A 371 -6.82 -29.83 -19.56
CA GLU A 371 -5.87 -29.02 -18.80
C GLU A 371 -4.70 -29.87 -18.28
N GLY A 372 -4.97 -31.11 -17.82
CA GLY A 372 -3.94 -32.06 -17.39
C GLY A 372 -2.98 -32.45 -18.52
N ASN A 373 -3.51 -32.68 -19.72
CA ASN A 373 -2.71 -33.01 -20.89
C ASN A 373 -1.82 -31.84 -21.33
N ILE A 374 -2.35 -30.63 -21.38
CA ILE A 374 -1.57 -29.42 -21.71
C ILE A 374 -0.47 -29.22 -20.70
N ARG A 375 -0.77 -29.32 -19.39
CA ARG A 375 0.20 -29.18 -18.30
C ARG A 375 1.33 -30.21 -18.43
N LYS A 376 1.00 -31.49 -18.71
CA LYS A 376 1.99 -32.53 -18.97
C LYS A 376 2.89 -32.16 -20.15
N ASN A 377 2.31 -31.70 -21.26
CA ASN A 377 3.08 -31.34 -22.45
C ASN A 377 4.00 -30.14 -22.19
N LEU A 378 3.55 -29.12 -21.45
CA LEU A 378 4.37 -27.97 -21.03
C LEU A 378 5.56 -28.40 -20.16
N ILE A 379 5.35 -29.34 -19.23
CA ILE A 379 6.40 -29.89 -18.36
C ILE A 379 7.41 -30.72 -19.18
N GLU A 380 6.94 -31.64 -20.02
CA GLU A 380 7.81 -32.48 -20.84
C GLU A 380 8.63 -31.67 -21.87
N GLN A 381 8.09 -30.54 -22.31
CA GLN A 381 8.80 -29.63 -23.21
C GLN A 381 9.64 -28.58 -22.46
N ASN A 382 9.73 -28.70 -21.13
CA ASN A 382 10.57 -27.89 -20.28
C ASN A 382 10.26 -26.38 -20.34
N ASN A 383 8.96 -26.00 -20.43
CA ASN A 383 8.58 -24.61 -20.54
C ASN A 383 8.31 -23.95 -19.18
N ILE A 384 7.80 -24.68 -18.17
CA ILE A 384 7.47 -24.11 -16.84
C ILE A 384 8.75 -23.95 -16.03
N ASP A 385 9.08 -22.72 -15.64
CA ASP A 385 10.30 -22.40 -14.89
C ASP A 385 10.03 -22.31 -13.37
N ALA A 386 9.03 -21.50 -12.98
CA ALA A 386 8.65 -21.37 -11.60
C ALA A 386 7.14 -21.21 -11.43
N ILE A 387 6.65 -21.57 -10.23
CA ILE A 387 5.27 -21.42 -9.80
C ILE A 387 5.28 -20.72 -8.45
N ILE A 388 4.56 -19.62 -8.32
CA ILE A 388 4.49 -18.80 -7.12
C ILE A 388 3.04 -18.78 -6.65
N GLY A 389 2.76 -19.36 -5.46
CA GLY A 389 1.48 -19.27 -4.79
C GLY A 389 1.31 -17.92 -4.12
N LEU A 390 0.29 -17.17 -4.50
CA LEU A 390 -0.01 -15.85 -3.92
C LEU A 390 -0.96 -15.96 -2.72
N PRO A 391 -0.97 -14.96 -1.82
CA PRO A 391 -1.94 -14.87 -0.74
C PRO A 391 -3.39 -14.89 -1.26
N ALA A 392 -4.29 -15.55 -0.54
CA ALA A 392 -5.71 -15.44 -0.81
C ALA A 392 -6.18 -13.98 -0.62
N ASN A 393 -7.29 -13.60 -1.24
CA ASN A 393 -7.84 -12.24 -1.17
C ASN A 393 -6.86 -11.12 -1.63
N ILE A 394 -5.87 -11.43 -2.47
CA ILE A 394 -4.97 -10.42 -3.05
C ILE A 394 -5.65 -9.68 -4.20
N PHE A 395 -6.55 -10.32 -4.94
CA PHE A 395 -7.33 -9.71 -6.02
C PHE A 395 -8.66 -9.16 -5.51
N PHE A 396 -9.00 -7.95 -5.95
CA PHE A 396 -10.26 -7.31 -5.57
C PHE A 396 -11.49 -8.11 -6.06
N GLY A 397 -12.45 -8.31 -5.18
CA GLY A 397 -13.73 -8.95 -5.51
C GLY A 397 -13.69 -10.48 -5.61
N THR A 398 -12.58 -11.15 -5.35
CA THR A 398 -12.48 -12.61 -5.31
C THR A 398 -11.59 -13.10 -4.17
N GLY A 399 -12.04 -14.18 -3.51
CA GLY A 399 -11.23 -14.93 -2.53
C GLY A 399 -10.47 -16.11 -3.13
N ILE A 400 -10.53 -16.29 -4.45
CA ILE A 400 -9.92 -17.44 -5.13
C ILE A 400 -8.39 -17.32 -5.02
N PRO A 401 -7.68 -18.35 -4.50
CA PRO A 401 -6.23 -18.38 -4.54
C PRO A 401 -5.72 -18.37 -5.98
N THR A 402 -4.74 -17.53 -6.24
CA THR A 402 -4.10 -17.36 -7.54
C THR A 402 -2.61 -17.69 -7.46
N ILE A 403 -2.03 -17.91 -8.63
CA ILE A 403 -0.60 -18.14 -8.79
C ILE A 403 -0.05 -17.20 -9.85
N VAL A 404 1.24 -16.90 -9.77
CA VAL A 404 2.03 -16.43 -10.91
C VAL A 404 2.82 -17.61 -11.44
N MET A 405 2.68 -17.90 -12.72
CA MET A 405 3.47 -18.94 -13.42
C MET A 405 4.49 -18.25 -14.30
N VAL A 406 5.75 -18.65 -14.17
CA VAL A 406 6.88 -18.19 -14.99
C VAL A 406 7.19 -19.25 -16.02
N LEU A 407 7.18 -18.88 -17.29
CA LEU A 407 7.50 -19.79 -18.40
C LEU A 407 8.60 -19.21 -19.31
N ARG A 408 9.29 -20.12 -19.97
CA ARG A 408 10.35 -19.81 -20.94
C ARG A 408 10.31 -20.81 -22.10
N GLN A 409 10.69 -20.35 -23.29
CA GLN A 409 10.78 -21.22 -24.45
C GLN A 409 11.96 -22.20 -24.36
N LYS A 410 13.15 -21.73 -23.95
CA LYS A 410 14.36 -22.55 -23.79
C LYS A 410 14.86 -22.45 -22.35
N ARG A 411 15.11 -23.60 -21.75
CA ARG A 411 15.72 -23.75 -20.44
C ARG A 411 16.78 -24.84 -20.46
N GLU A 412 17.82 -24.65 -19.70
CA GLU A 412 18.86 -25.65 -19.49
C GLU A 412 18.45 -26.67 -18.41
N ASN A 413 17.83 -26.16 -17.33
CA ASN A 413 17.34 -26.97 -16.23
C ASN A 413 15.98 -27.58 -16.54
N THR A 414 15.73 -28.80 -16.05
CA THR A 414 14.47 -29.54 -16.24
C THR A 414 13.62 -29.57 -14.97
N ASP A 415 14.14 -29.05 -13.86
CA ASP A 415 13.39 -28.87 -12.60
C ASP A 415 12.44 -27.69 -12.64
N ILE A 416 11.47 -27.66 -11.74
CA ILE A 416 10.55 -26.55 -11.57
C ILE A 416 10.72 -26.01 -10.14
N LEU A 417 10.89 -24.69 -10.01
CA LEU A 417 10.89 -24.03 -8.71
C LEU A 417 9.44 -23.77 -8.27
N ILE A 418 9.08 -24.27 -7.11
CA ILE A 418 7.76 -24.05 -6.49
C ILE A 418 7.96 -23.20 -5.25
N ILE A 419 7.26 -22.06 -5.19
CA ILE A 419 7.30 -21.10 -4.08
C ILE A 419 5.89 -20.97 -3.49
N ASP A 420 5.77 -21.14 -2.19
CA ASP A 420 4.56 -20.81 -1.44
C ASP A 420 4.72 -19.46 -0.74
N ALA A 421 4.31 -18.39 -1.41
CA ALA A 421 4.29 -17.04 -0.85
C ALA A 421 2.93 -16.68 -0.21
N SER A 422 2.04 -17.65 -0.01
CA SER A 422 0.67 -17.43 0.45
C SER A 422 0.56 -16.80 1.84
N LYS A 423 1.63 -16.88 2.66
CA LYS A 423 1.68 -16.33 4.02
C LYS A 423 2.42 -14.99 4.14
N GLY A 424 3.10 -14.54 3.07
CA GLY A 424 3.79 -13.26 3.02
C GLY A 424 2.86 -12.14 2.59
N PHE A 425 2.24 -11.41 3.53
CA PHE A 425 1.36 -10.28 3.22
C PHE A 425 1.10 -9.39 4.44
N LYS A 426 0.61 -8.19 4.16
CA LYS A 426 -0.01 -7.29 5.14
C LYS A 426 -1.50 -7.18 4.84
N LYS A 427 -2.35 -7.13 5.87
CA LYS A 427 -3.78 -6.86 5.68
C LYS A 427 -4.01 -5.40 5.35
N ASP A 428 -4.83 -5.16 4.32
CA ASP A 428 -5.33 -3.85 3.93
C ASP A 428 -6.86 -3.93 3.80
N GLY A 429 -7.56 -3.59 4.88
CA GLY A 429 -8.99 -3.77 5.01
C GLY A 429 -9.42 -5.23 4.84
N LYS A 430 -10.18 -5.53 3.79
CA LYS A 430 -10.66 -6.88 3.45
C LYS A 430 -9.69 -7.67 2.58
N ASN A 431 -8.69 -6.99 2.00
CA ASN A 431 -7.73 -7.57 1.08
C ASN A 431 -6.40 -7.86 1.76
N ASN A 432 -5.60 -8.69 1.11
CA ASN A 432 -4.21 -8.92 1.46
C ASN A 432 -3.33 -8.20 0.43
N LYS A 433 -2.18 -7.71 0.86
CA LYS A 433 -1.25 -6.93 0.05
C LYS A 433 0.17 -7.44 0.25
N LEU A 434 0.91 -7.69 -0.85
CA LEU A 434 2.33 -8.02 -0.75
C LEU A 434 3.12 -6.79 -0.29
N ARG A 435 4.05 -7.01 0.62
CA ARG A 435 5.02 -5.99 1.04
C ARG A 435 6.21 -5.98 0.09
N ALA A 436 7.02 -4.96 0.16
CA ALA A 436 8.25 -4.88 -0.64
C ALA A 436 9.21 -6.05 -0.32
N CYS A 437 9.33 -6.42 0.95
CA CYS A 437 10.11 -7.58 1.39
C CYS A 437 9.60 -8.91 0.84
N ASP A 438 8.29 -9.09 0.74
CA ASP A 438 7.68 -10.31 0.18
C ASP A 438 8.02 -10.43 -1.31
N ILE A 439 7.90 -9.34 -2.09
CA ILE A 439 8.27 -9.28 -3.49
C ILE A 439 9.76 -9.58 -3.66
N ARG A 440 10.64 -8.91 -2.92
CA ARG A 440 12.10 -9.12 -2.98
C ARG A 440 12.47 -10.57 -2.68
N LYS A 441 11.89 -11.16 -1.63
CA LYS A 441 12.13 -12.55 -1.26
C LYS A 441 11.76 -13.54 -2.37
N ILE A 442 10.64 -13.31 -3.05
CA ILE A 442 10.22 -14.13 -4.20
C ILE A 442 11.23 -14.00 -5.33
N VAL A 443 11.61 -12.77 -5.70
CA VAL A 443 12.54 -12.49 -6.81
C VAL A 443 13.92 -13.10 -6.54
N ASP A 444 14.47 -12.90 -5.34
CA ASP A 444 15.76 -13.46 -4.93
C ASP A 444 15.71 -15.00 -4.91
N THR A 445 14.62 -15.59 -4.45
CA THR A 445 14.42 -17.06 -4.48
C THR A 445 14.40 -17.62 -5.91
N ILE A 446 13.79 -16.88 -6.85
CA ILE A 446 13.79 -17.27 -8.28
C ILE A 446 15.19 -17.15 -8.88
N LYS A 447 15.89 -16.04 -8.58
CA LYS A 447 17.24 -15.76 -9.07
C LYS A 447 18.25 -16.83 -8.60
N GLU A 448 18.22 -17.15 -7.32
CA GLU A 448 19.12 -18.10 -6.69
C GLU A 448 18.68 -19.56 -6.86
N ARG A 449 17.43 -19.83 -7.25
CA ARG A 449 16.82 -21.18 -7.39
C ARG A 449 17.10 -22.05 -6.17
N LYS A 450 16.83 -21.54 -4.97
CA LYS A 450 17.15 -22.25 -3.72
C LYS A 450 15.94 -22.89 -3.05
N ASN A 451 16.23 -23.96 -2.30
CA ASN A 451 15.26 -24.54 -1.37
C ASN A 451 15.27 -23.70 -0.08
N VAL A 452 14.10 -23.24 0.32
CA VAL A 452 13.89 -22.57 1.62
C VAL A 452 12.82 -23.34 2.36
N GLU A 453 13.11 -23.76 3.59
CA GLU A 453 12.18 -24.53 4.40
C GLU A 453 10.84 -23.82 4.55
N LYS A 454 9.73 -24.59 4.43
CA LYS A 454 8.35 -24.08 4.50
C LYS A 454 7.99 -22.97 3.48
N TYR A 455 8.87 -22.67 2.52
CA TYR A 455 8.69 -21.57 1.57
C TYR A 455 8.93 -21.94 0.10
N SER A 456 10.03 -22.62 -0.26
CA SER A 456 10.33 -22.95 -1.64
C SER A 456 11.04 -24.29 -1.81
N LYS A 457 10.80 -24.94 -2.97
CA LYS A 457 11.44 -26.17 -3.33
C LYS A 457 11.71 -26.26 -4.83
N VAL A 458 12.93 -26.64 -5.19
CA VAL A 458 13.32 -27.04 -6.54
C VAL A 458 12.93 -28.50 -6.74
N VAL A 459 11.96 -28.77 -7.60
CA VAL A 459 11.35 -30.07 -7.78
C VAL A 459 11.86 -30.72 -9.08
N SER A 460 12.44 -31.89 -8.98
CA SER A 460 12.93 -32.61 -10.14
C SER A 460 11.80 -33.08 -11.06
N LEU A 461 12.07 -33.15 -12.39
CA LEU A 461 11.13 -33.71 -13.37
C LEU A 461 10.71 -35.13 -13.00
N LYS A 462 11.60 -35.90 -12.39
CA LYS A 462 11.30 -37.28 -11.93
C LYS A 462 10.23 -37.30 -10.86
N ASP A 463 10.29 -36.37 -9.89
CA ASP A 463 9.31 -36.28 -8.81
C ASP A 463 7.97 -35.76 -9.32
N ILE A 464 7.99 -34.84 -10.29
CA ILE A 464 6.77 -34.33 -10.93
C ILE A 464 6.06 -35.46 -11.69
N ARG A 465 6.79 -36.29 -12.47
CA ARG A 465 6.25 -37.46 -13.16
C ARG A 465 5.65 -38.47 -12.15
N LYS A 466 6.34 -38.72 -11.04
CA LYS A 466 5.85 -39.58 -9.97
C LYS A 466 4.54 -39.11 -9.35
N ASN A 467 4.33 -37.81 -9.33
CA ASN A 467 3.09 -37.14 -8.85
C ASN A 467 2.06 -36.95 -9.99
N ASP A 468 2.17 -37.65 -11.11
CA ASP A 468 1.24 -37.57 -12.23
C ASP A 468 1.06 -36.14 -12.77
N TYR A 469 2.17 -35.43 -12.90
CA TYR A 469 2.23 -34.03 -13.37
C TYR A 469 1.32 -33.06 -12.59
N ASN A 470 0.96 -33.42 -11.35
CA ASN A 470 0.23 -32.55 -10.45
C ASN A 470 1.19 -31.58 -9.80
N LEU A 471 0.98 -30.28 -10.00
CA LEU A 471 1.84 -29.21 -9.52
C LEU A 471 1.25 -28.48 -8.29
N ASN A 472 0.27 -29.07 -7.61
CA ASN A 472 -0.33 -28.48 -6.41
C ASN A 472 0.75 -28.18 -5.35
N ILE A 473 0.89 -26.93 -4.96
CA ILE A 473 1.97 -26.42 -4.13
C ILE A 473 2.16 -27.20 -2.81
N PRO A 474 1.10 -27.51 -2.01
CA PRO A 474 1.26 -28.25 -0.77
C PRO A 474 1.83 -29.68 -0.89
N ARG A 475 1.88 -30.23 -2.10
CA ARG A 475 2.53 -31.53 -2.34
C ARG A 475 4.05 -31.44 -2.27
N TYR A 476 4.61 -30.26 -2.44
CA TYR A 476 6.05 -30.03 -2.56
C TYR A 476 6.59 -29.12 -1.49
N VAL A 477 5.82 -28.14 -1.07
CA VAL A 477 6.15 -27.16 -0.02
C VAL A 477 5.09 -27.25 1.05
N ASP A 478 5.46 -27.82 2.21
CA ASP A 478 4.58 -27.86 3.36
C ASP A 478 4.80 -26.59 4.20
N SER A 479 3.94 -25.61 3.98
CA SER A 479 3.91 -24.36 4.71
C SER A 479 2.93 -24.37 5.87
N SER A 480 2.35 -25.54 6.22
CA SER A 480 1.44 -25.66 7.35
C SER A 480 2.12 -25.29 8.67
N GLU A 481 1.38 -24.66 9.54
CA GLU A 481 1.81 -24.49 10.92
C GLU A 481 1.72 -25.84 11.61
N GLU A 482 2.70 -26.14 12.46
CA GLU A 482 2.63 -27.34 13.29
C GLU A 482 1.40 -27.24 14.18
N THR A 483 0.59 -28.28 14.17
CA THR A 483 -0.55 -28.34 15.08
C THR A 483 -0.02 -28.36 16.51
N GLU A 484 -0.58 -27.49 17.33
CA GLU A 484 -0.21 -27.45 18.75
C GLU A 484 -0.50 -28.81 19.39
N SER A 485 0.54 -29.46 19.86
CA SER A 485 0.44 -30.73 20.59
C SER A 485 0.68 -30.50 22.08
N TYR A 486 -0.02 -31.24 22.91
CA TYR A 486 0.18 -31.22 24.38
C TYR A 486 0.83 -32.52 24.81
N ASP A 487 1.89 -32.41 25.59
CA ASP A 487 2.46 -33.55 26.30
C ASP A 487 1.54 -33.95 27.45
N ILE A 488 1.19 -35.25 27.52
CA ILE A 488 0.23 -35.73 28.51
C ILE A 488 0.81 -35.64 29.91
N TYR A 489 2.08 -36.01 30.10
CA TYR A 489 2.74 -35.98 31.42
C TYR A 489 2.84 -34.55 31.94
N ALA A 490 3.32 -33.63 31.08
CA ALA A 490 3.40 -32.24 31.44
C ALA A 490 2.03 -31.61 31.77
N SER A 491 0.97 -31.99 31.03
CA SER A 491 -0.40 -31.54 31.32
C SER A 491 -0.95 -32.09 32.63
N MET A 492 -0.47 -33.27 33.09
CA MET A 492 -0.89 -33.87 34.37
C MET A 492 -0.09 -33.33 35.54
N PHE A 493 1.23 -33.24 35.42
CA PHE A 493 2.17 -33.03 36.54
C PHE A 493 3.00 -31.76 36.42
N GLY A 494 2.89 -31.04 35.31
CA GLY A 494 3.67 -29.83 35.06
C GLY A 494 5.05 -30.09 34.45
N GLY A 495 5.75 -29.01 34.21
CA GLY A 495 7.05 -29.01 33.56
C GLY A 495 6.98 -28.86 32.05
N ILE A 496 7.98 -28.28 31.46
CA ILE A 496 8.10 -28.04 30.01
C ILE A 496 8.87 -29.20 29.39
N PRO A 497 8.29 -30.01 28.48
CA PRO A 497 9.03 -31.07 27.81
C PRO A 497 10.23 -30.52 27.02
N GLU A 498 11.38 -31.19 27.08
CA GLU A 498 12.61 -30.75 26.42
C GLU A 498 12.43 -30.62 24.88
N ASN A 499 11.65 -31.51 24.27
CA ASN A 499 11.35 -31.51 22.82
C ASN A 499 10.62 -30.25 22.37
N GLU A 500 9.82 -29.59 23.21
CA GLU A 500 9.19 -28.33 22.87
C GLU A 500 10.17 -27.16 22.79
N LEU A 501 11.32 -27.28 23.42
CA LEU A 501 12.40 -26.30 23.34
C LEU A 501 13.30 -26.48 22.10
N GLU A 502 13.19 -27.61 21.38
CA GLU A 502 13.93 -27.85 20.13
C GLU A 502 13.59 -26.82 19.04
N ARG A 503 12.35 -26.31 19.02
CA ARG A 503 11.93 -25.25 18.09
C ARG A 503 12.73 -23.95 18.23
N PHE A 504 13.45 -23.76 19.34
CA PHE A 504 14.35 -22.62 19.56
C PHE A 504 15.82 -22.98 19.36
N GLU A 505 16.13 -24.09 18.70
CA GLU A 505 17.51 -24.55 18.51
C GLU A 505 18.40 -23.47 17.85
N SER A 506 17.85 -22.66 16.96
CA SER A 506 18.55 -21.52 16.35
C SER A 506 18.98 -20.49 17.39
N TYR A 507 18.15 -20.22 18.39
CA TYR A 507 18.47 -19.32 19.51
C TYR A 507 19.50 -19.94 20.46
N TRP A 508 19.38 -21.22 20.80
CA TRP A 508 20.33 -21.90 21.67
C TRP A 508 21.72 -22.01 21.05
N LYS A 509 21.82 -22.07 19.72
CA LYS A 509 23.11 -22.03 19.01
C LYS A 509 23.80 -20.65 19.10
N VAL A 510 23.04 -19.57 19.10
CA VAL A 510 23.55 -18.20 19.19
C VAL A 510 23.75 -17.79 20.66
N PHE A 511 22.89 -18.24 21.55
CA PHE A 511 22.89 -17.94 22.98
C PHE A 511 23.08 -19.23 23.82
N PRO A 512 24.27 -19.85 23.80
CA PRO A 512 24.46 -21.19 24.40
C PRO A 512 24.30 -21.22 25.93
N SER A 513 24.53 -20.11 26.64
CA SER A 513 24.35 -20.03 28.09
C SER A 513 22.88 -19.85 28.49
N LEU A 514 22.08 -19.30 27.62
CA LEU A 514 20.73 -18.80 27.94
C LEU A 514 19.75 -19.91 28.34
N LYS A 515 19.79 -21.07 27.63
CA LYS A 515 18.94 -22.22 27.99
C LYS A 515 19.17 -22.63 29.44
N GLY A 516 20.45 -22.70 29.88
CA GLY A 516 20.81 -23.09 31.24
C GLY A 516 20.51 -22.01 32.30
N GLU A 517 20.37 -20.74 31.91
CA GLU A 517 19.96 -19.66 32.81
C GLU A 517 18.43 -19.61 32.99
N LEU A 518 17.68 -19.92 31.92
CA LEU A 518 16.22 -19.90 31.91
C LEU A 518 15.61 -21.15 32.58
N PHE A 519 16.20 -22.34 32.35
CA PHE A 519 15.59 -23.61 32.72
C PHE A 519 16.47 -24.47 33.62
N THR A 520 15.83 -25.34 34.40
CA THR A 520 16.42 -26.40 35.20
C THR A 520 15.62 -27.68 35.02
N GLY A 521 16.29 -28.84 35.15
CA GLY A 521 15.70 -30.18 34.93
C GLY A 521 16.36 -30.90 33.76
N GLU A 522 15.90 -32.12 33.48
CA GLU A 522 16.46 -32.96 32.39
C GLU A 522 15.38 -33.22 31.33
N GLU A 523 14.37 -34.02 31.57
CA GLU A 523 13.33 -34.39 30.61
C GLU A 523 12.12 -33.44 30.63
N TYR A 524 11.74 -32.97 31.82
CA TYR A 524 10.72 -31.97 32.09
C TYR A 524 11.34 -30.80 32.83
N LEU A 525 11.37 -29.66 32.17
CA LEU A 525 12.10 -28.49 32.63
C LEU A 525 11.20 -27.50 33.36
N SER A 526 11.76 -26.84 34.35
CA SER A 526 11.08 -25.77 35.10
C SER A 526 11.86 -24.46 34.91
N LEU A 527 11.13 -23.35 34.91
CA LEU A 527 11.75 -22.01 34.90
C LEU A 527 12.54 -21.76 36.18
N LYS A 528 13.72 -21.17 36.04
CA LYS A 528 14.54 -20.77 37.22
C LYS A 528 14.12 -19.41 37.78
N SER A 529 13.47 -18.57 36.97
CA SER A 529 13.05 -17.23 37.36
C SER A 529 11.70 -16.90 36.70
N GLU A 530 10.82 -16.26 37.45
CA GLU A 530 9.55 -15.74 36.95
C GLU A 530 9.77 -14.55 35.98
N ASN A 531 10.91 -13.84 36.09
CA ASN A 531 11.21 -12.71 35.21
C ASN A 531 12.06 -13.11 33.98
N ILE A 532 11.40 -13.82 33.05
CA ILE A 532 12.01 -14.31 31.80
C ILE A 532 12.63 -13.17 31.01
N LYS A 533 11.95 -12.04 30.90
CA LYS A 533 12.38 -10.87 30.13
C LYS A 533 13.70 -10.29 30.65
N GLU A 534 13.85 -10.21 31.95
CA GLU A 534 15.06 -9.66 32.57
C GLU A 534 16.24 -10.63 32.46
N THR A 535 16.00 -11.94 32.62
CA THR A 535 16.99 -12.98 32.40
C THR A 535 17.53 -12.94 30.96
N ILE A 536 16.66 -12.86 29.94
CA ILE A 536 17.07 -12.77 28.55
C ILE A 536 17.88 -11.49 28.30
N LYS A 537 17.38 -10.33 28.77
CA LYS A 537 18.01 -9.03 28.54
C LYS A 537 19.41 -8.91 29.16
N ASN A 538 19.64 -9.56 30.30
CA ASN A 538 20.90 -9.47 31.05
C ASN A 538 21.89 -10.61 30.72
N ASN A 539 21.50 -11.57 29.89
CA ASN A 539 22.38 -12.67 29.50
C ASN A 539 23.57 -12.17 28.65
N ASN A 540 24.75 -12.65 28.93
CA ASN A 540 25.98 -12.20 28.28
C ASN A 540 26.04 -12.49 26.78
N ASP A 541 25.53 -13.65 26.34
CA ASP A 541 25.52 -14.01 24.93
C ASP A 541 24.57 -13.08 24.15
N VAL A 542 23.42 -12.73 24.76
CA VAL A 542 22.44 -11.79 24.18
C VAL A 542 23.05 -10.38 24.07
N LEU A 543 23.68 -9.89 25.14
CA LEU A 543 24.33 -8.57 25.13
C LEU A 543 25.41 -8.49 24.06
N LYS A 544 26.25 -9.52 23.97
CA LYS A 544 27.30 -9.61 22.95
C LYS A 544 26.70 -9.62 21.53
N PHE A 545 25.64 -10.38 21.29
CA PHE A 545 24.96 -10.41 20.01
C PHE A 545 24.41 -9.03 19.61
N ILE A 546 23.77 -8.31 20.55
CA ILE A 546 23.26 -6.96 20.30
C ILE A 546 24.41 -5.99 19.95
N GLU A 547 25.54 -6.09 20.62
CA GLU A 547 26.73 -5.26 20.35
C GLU A 547 27.30 -5.56 18.96
N GLU A 548 27.53 -6.84 18.63
CA GLU A 548 27.98 -7.28 17.31
C GLU A 548 27.01 -6.88 16.19
N TYR A 549 25.71 -6.95 16.46
CA TYR A 549 24.70 -6.47 15.54
C TYR A 549 24.80 -4.97 15.28
N ARG A 550 24.94 -4.16 16.33
CA ARG A 550 25.08 -2.70 16.20
C ARG A 550 26.36 -2.32 15.47
N GLU A 551 27.46 -3.02 15.71
CA GLU A 551 28.74 -2.77 15.02
C GLU A 551 28.64 -2.95 13.50
N LYS A 552 27.81 -3.89 13.01
CA LYS A 552 27.57 -4.11 11.57
C LYS A 552 26.90 -2.91 10.86
N PHE A 553 26.23 -2.07 11.62
CA PHE A 553 25.46 -0.93 11.09
C PHE A 553 26.00 0.44 11.56
N VAL A 554 27.13 0.48 12.25
CA VAL A 554 27.70 1.72 12.82
C VAL A 554 27.96 2.78 11.77
N ASP A 555 28.40 2.39 10.58
CA ASP A 555 28.72 3.28 9.45
C ASP A 555 27.55 3.46 8.46
N LEU A 556 26.39 2.83 8.71
CA LEU A 556 25.25 2.89 7.78
C LEU A 556 24.73 4.31 7.63
N GLY A 557 24.64 5.09 8.71
CA GLY A 557 24.19 6.47 8.68
C GLY A 557 25.09 7.35 7.81
N GLU A 558 26.42 7.26 7.99
CA GLU A 558 27.39 7.99 7.18
C GLU A 558 27.33 7.57 5.69
N TYR A 559 27.15 6.28 5.44
CA TYR A 559 26.99 5.75 4.08
C TYR A 559 25.72 6.33 3.40
N LEU A 560 24.58 6.37 4.13
CA LEU A 560 23.33 6.95 3.63
C LEU A 560 23.47 8.44 3.36
N ASP A 561 24.08 9.20 4.27
CA ASP A 561 24.29 10.64 4.12
C ASP A 561 25.13 10.96 2.89
N LYS A 562 26.27 10.27 2.75
CA LYS A 562 27.13 10.42 1.58
C LYS A 562 26.41 10.09 0.28
N THR A 563 25.55 9.08 0.30
CA THR A 563 24.87 8.60 -0.88
C THR A 563 23.67 9.47 -1.24
N LEU A 564 22.86 9.87 -0.25
CA LEU A 564 21.57 10.55 -0.48
C LEU A 564 21.69 12.07 -0.37
N ILE A 565 22.45 12.57 0.60
CA ILE A 565 22.52 14.01 0.89
C ILE A 565 23.61 14.70 0.06
N ASP A 566 24.85 14.18 0.09
CA ASP A 566 25.94 14.80 -0.68
C ASP A 566 25.77 14.63 -2.20
N GLY A 567 25.13 13.54 -2.63
CA GLY A 567 24.85 13.24 -4.04
C GLY A 567 23.52 13.74 -4.60
N VAL A 568 22.71 14.42 -3.79
CA VAL A 568 21.28 14.69 -4.01
C VAL A 568 20.91 15.19 -5.42
N SER A 569 21.73 16.06 -6.02
CA SER A 569 21.44 16.67 -7.34
C SER A 569 21.71 15.75 -8.53
N THR A 570 22.48 14.69 -8.37
CA THR A 570 23.04 13.92 -9.49
C THR A 570 22.80 12.40 -9.43
N ILE A 571 22.27 11.91 -8.32
CA ILE A 571 22.06 10.47 -8.15
C ILE A 571 20.96 9.93 -9.07
N ASN A 572 21.13 8.72 -9.57
CA ASN A 572 20.05 7.97 -10.19
C ASN A 572 19.25 7.28 -9.08
N ILE A 573 18.06 7.77 -8.78
CA ILE A 573 17.23 7.34 -7.63
C ILE A 573 17.00 5.83 -7.66
N ALA A 574 16.65 5.25 -8.81
CA ALA A 574 16.38 3.82 -8.94
C ALA A 574 17.62 2.95 -8.69
N LYS A 575 18.78 3.36 -9.24
CA LYS A 575 20.05 2.68 -9.03
C LYS A 575 20.53 2.81 -7.57
N THR A 576 20.43 4.01 -7.01
CA THR A 576 20.81 4.28 -5.62
C THR A 576 19.98 3.46 -4.64
N ARG A 577 18.69 3.33 -4.89
CA ARG A 577 17.81 2.43 -4.11
C ARG A 577 18.34 1.00 -4.11
N GLU A 578 18.69 0.46 -5.27
CA GLU A 578 19.21 -0.90 -5.39
C GLU A 578 20.58 -1.06 -4.72
N ASP A 579 21.46 -0.06 -4.85
CA ASP A 579 22.80 -0.06 -4.24
C ASP A 579 22.70 -0.04 -2.70
N ILE A 580 21.80 0.76 -2.13
CA ILE A 580 21.55 0.79 -0.67
C ILE A 580 20.94 -0.54 -0.21
N ALA A 581 19.95 -1.06 -0.92
CA ALA A 581 19.34 -2.36 -0.61
C ALA A 581 20.40 -3.47 -0.56
N ASN A 582 21.26 -3.55 -1.57
CA ASN A 582 22.35 -4.53 -1.61
C ASN A 582 23.36 -4.33 -0.46
N SER A 583 23.70 -3.09 -0.11
CA SER A 583 24.53 -2.78 1.05
C SER A 583 23.91 -3.25 2.37
N ILE A 584 22.59 -3.13 2.52
CA ILE A 584 21.88 -3.66 3.69
C ILE A 584 21.98 -5.19 3.72
N PHE A 585 21.66 -5.88 2.63
CA PHE A 585 21.75 -7.35 2.57
C PHE A 585 23.17 -7.87 2.82
N ASP A 586 24.19 -7.17 2.30
CA ASP A 586 25.59 -7.54 2.51
C ASP A 586 26.00 -7.51 3.98
N ARG A 587 25.48 -6.57 4.77
CA ARG A 587 25.72 -6.46 6.22
C ARG A 587 25.10 -7.60 7.01
N TYR A 588 24.04 -8.23 6.48
CA TYR A 588 23.33 -9.36 7.10
C TYR A 588 23.96 -10.74 6.83
N LYS A 589 25.01 -10.86 5.99
CA LYS A 589 25.55 -12.17 5.56
C LYS A 589 25.91 -13.12 6.69
N ASP A 590 26.36 -12.59 7.83
CA ASP A 590 26.78 -13.38 9.00
C ASP A 590 25.91 -13.14 10.24
N ILE A 591 24.74 -12.52 10.08
CA ILE A 591 23.81 -12.28 11.19
C ILE A 591 22.79 -13.40 11.23
N ALA A 592 22.73 -14.09 12.37
CA ALA A 592 21.71 -15.09 12.64
C ALA A 592 20.45 -14.47 13.31
N LEU A 593 19.37 -15.19 13.33
CA LEU A 593 18.11 -14.87 14.04
C LEU A 593 17.30 -13.67 13.51
N ILE A 594 17.88 -12.79 12.72
CA ILE A 594 17.18 -11.62 12.18
C ILE A 594 17.05 -11.77 10.66
N ASP A 595 15.82 -11.71 10.16
CA ASP A 595 15.53 -11.82 8.72
C ASP A 595 15.94 -10.51 8.01
N PRO A 596 16.88 -10.53 7.05
CA PRO A 596 17.31 -9.35 6.29
C PRO A 596 16.17 -8.70 5.50
N TYR A 597 15.13 -9.45 5.15
CA TYR A 597 13.95 -8.91 4.47
C TYR A 597 13.15 -7.96 5.37
N GLY A 598 13.21 -8.12 6.70
CA GLY A 598 12.64 -7.14 7.64
C GLY A 598 13.34 -5.78 7.57
N ALA A 599 14.67 -5.78 7.48
CA ALA A 599 15.45 -4.55 7.30
C ALA A 599 15.17 -3.90 5.92
N TYR A 600 15.02 -4.71 4.89
CA TYR A 600 14.65 -4.23 3.56
C TYR A 600 13.27 -3.57 3.55
N GLU A 601 12.27 -4.12 4.27
CA GLU A 601 10.95 -3.50 4.38
C GLU A 601 11.02 -2.12 5.05
N ILE A 602 11.77 -2.00 6.14
CA ILE A 602 11.99 -0.71 6.83
C ILE A 602 12.63 0.30 5.88
N PHE A 603 13.66 -0.11 5.17
CA PHE A 603 14.31 0.74 4.17
C PHE A 603 13.33 1.20 3.10
N GLU A 604 12.58 0.30 2.48
CA GLU A 604 11.64 0.60 1.39
C GLU A 604 10.51 1.53 1.82
N GLU A 605 9.97 1.31 3.02
CA GLU A 605 8.93 2.17 3.57
C GLU A 605 9.42 3.63 3.70
N LYS A 606 10.64 3.82 4.18
CA LYS A 606 11.24 5.15 4.35
C LYS A 606 11.73 5.73 3.02
N PHE A 607 12.36 4.91 2.17
CA PHE A 607 12.91 5.34 0.90
C PHE A 607 11.84 5.85 -0.09
N THR A 608 10.62 5.37 0.00
CA THR A 608 9.51 5.87 -0.82
C THR A 608 9.26 7.37 -0.63
N ALA A 609 9.32 7.85 0.62
CA ALA A 609 9.21 9.28 0.91
C ALA A 609 10.47 10.06 0.47
N ILE A 610 11.64 9.47 0.68
CA ILE A 610 12.93 10.05 0.27
C ILE A 610 12.99 10.23 -1.25
N ALA A 611 12.54 9.24 -2.02
CA ALA A 611 12.51 9.29 -3.47
C ALA A 611 11.67 10.47 -3.99
N GLY A 612 10.52 10.75 -3.36
CA GLY A 612 9.70 11.91 -3.68
C GLY A 612 10.42 13.24 -3.42
N ASP A 613 11.11 13.36 -2.28
CA ASP A 613 11.93 14.53 -1.98
C ASP A 613 13.08 14.71 -2.99
N LEU A 614 13.77 13.61 -3.33
CA LEU A 614 14.88 13.61 -4.30
C LEU A 614 14.42 14.02 -5.70
N GLU A 615 13.29 13.49 -6.18
CA GLU A 615 12.71 13.88 -7.47
C GLU A 615 12.36 15.37 -7.51
N LEU A 616 11.81 15.89 -6.40
CA LEU A 616 11.48 17.31 -6.27
C LEU A 616 12.74 18.19 -6.33
N ILE A 617 13.76 17.86 -5.54
CA ILE A 617 15.03 18.58 -5.51
C ILE A 617 15.73 18.56 -6.88
N GLN A 618 15.72 17.41 -7.56
CA GLN A 618 16.32 17.29 -8.90
C GLN A 618 15.58 18.08 -9.97
N THR A 619 14.27 18.28 -9.80
CA THR A 619 13.42 18.98 -10.77
C THR A 619 13.43 20.50 -10.55
N GLU A 620 13.34 20.93 -9.30
CA GLU A 620 13.11 22.34 -8.92
C GLU A 620 14.37 23.01 -8.36
N GLY A 621 15.33 22.24 -7.86
CA GLY A 621 16.62 22.70 -7.35
C GLY A 621 16.78 22.58 -5.84
N LEU A 622 18.02 22.77 -5.36
CA LEU A 622 18.37 22.65 -3.94
C LEU A 622 17.68 23.68 -3.05
N ASN A 623 17.31 24.84 -3.61
CA ASN A 623 16.67 25.91 -2.86
C ASN A 623 15.28 25.50 -2.32
N GLU A 624 14.66 24.47 -2.90
CA GLU A 624 13.35 23.98 -2.47
C GLU A 624 13.38 23.35 -1.07
N ILE A 625 14.55 22.93 -0.60
CA ILE A 625 14.73 22.37 0.75
C ILE A 625 14.39 23.41 1.84
N THR A 626 14.72 24.68 1.56
CA THR A 626 14.49 25.81 2.48
C THR A 626 13.22 26.61 2.17
N GLN A 627 12.35 26.08 1.32
CA GLN A 627 11.07 26.72 0.97
C GLN A 627 9.96 26.33 1.94
N VAL A 628 9.00 27.23 2.07
CA VAL A 628 7.76 27.03 2.82
C VAL A 628 6.54 27.36 1.99
N ASP A 629 5.56 26.44 2.01
CA ASP A 629 4.29 26.58 1.31
C ASP A 629 3.19 27.13 2.22
N PRO A 630 2.19 27.86 1.67
CA PRO A 630 0.95 28.10 2.39
C PRO A 630 0.26 26.77 2.73
N ASN A 631 -0.12 26.59 3.98
CA ASN A 631 -0.92 25.41 4.36
C ASN A 631 -2.39 25.67 4.07
N MET A 632 -2.89 25.15 2.96
CA MET A 632 -4.28 25.33 2.52
C MET A 632 -5.16 24.24 3.11
N VAL A 633 -6.22 24.61 3.84
CA VAL A 633 -7.19 23.69 4.45
C VAL A 633 -8.62 24.04 4.03
N ILE A 634 -9.45 23.01 3.85
CA ILE A 634 -10.86 23.20 3.51
C ILE A 634 -11.69 23.37 4.79
N LYS A 635 -12.33 24.52 4.95
CA LYS A 635 -13.25 24.80 6.07
C LYS A 635 -14.68 25.03 5.60
N LYS A 636 -15.64 24.51 6.35
CA LYS A 636 -17.05 24.81 6.13
C LYS A 636 -17.40 26.21 6.61
N LYS A 637 -17.65 27.13 5.68
CA LYS A 637 -18.13 28.48 5.97
C LYS A 637 -19.53 28.69 5.37
N ASN A 638 -20.53 28.90 6.21
CA ASN A 638 -21.94 29.03 5.78
C ASN A 638 -22.45 27.82 4.95
N GLY A 639 -22.04 26.59 5.31
CA GLY A 639 -22.45 25.37 4.62
C GLY A 639 -21.79 25.12 3.27
N LYS A 640 -20.80 25.93 2.89
CA LYS A 640 -19.93 25.74 1.71
C LYS A 640 -18.51 25.45 2.15
N ASP A 641 -17.88 24.54 1.45
CA ASP A 641 -16.46 24.30 1.64
C ASP A 641 -15.66 25.46 1.00
N VAL A 642 -14.82 26.09 1.81
CA VAL A 642 -13.97 27.22 1.39
C VAL A 642 -12.55 26.87 1.76
N GLU A 643 -11.65 26.97 0.81
CA GLU A 643 -10.21 26.82 1.03
C GLU A 643 -9.67 28.07 1.73
N VAL A 644 -9.06 27.88 2.89
CA VAL A 644 -8.44 28.93 3.67
C VAL A 644 -7.02 28.57 4.05
N GLN A 645 -6.13 29.54 4.07
CA GLN A 645 -4.77 29.34 4.53
C GLN A 645 -4.75 29.25 6.07
N GLU A 646 -4.25 28.12 6.58
CA GLU A 646 -3.96 27.93 8.02
C GLU A 646 -2.45 27.79 8.25
N GLY A 647 -1.78 28.92 8.31
CA GLY A 647 -0.34 28.96 8.52
C GLY A 647 0.48 28.51 7.30
N TRP A 648 1.59 27.85 7.59
CA TRP A 648 2.61 27.44 6.62
C TRP A 648 3.02 26.00 6.87
N ARG A 649 3.59 25.37 5.85
CA ARG A 649 4.23 24.05 5.95
C ARG A 649 5.56 24.08 5.21
N GLY A 650 6.54 23.29 5.63
CA GLY A 650 7.77 23.16 4.88
C GLY A 650 7.53 22.42 3.56
N HIS A 651 8.21 22.84 2.52
CA HIS A 651 8.11 22.20 1.21
C HIS A 651 8.68 20.78 1.24
N ILE A 652 9.88 20.64 1.78
CA ILE A 652 10.57 19.37 1.99
C ILE A 652 10.69 19.06 3.48
N LEU A 653 11.15 20.01 4.30
CA LEU A 653 11.41 19.81 5.73
C LEU A 653 10.12 19.98 6.57
N PRO A 654 9.64 18.93 7.28
CA PRO A 654 8.48 19.06 8.15
C PRO A 654 8.71 20.07 9.28
N PHE A 655 7.73 20.92 9.59
CA PHE A 655 7.78 21.89 10.70
C PHE A 655 8.11 21.21 12.02
N GLU A 656 7.49 20.09 12.30
CA GLU A 656 7.70 19.35 13.55
C GLU A 656 9.17 18.95 13.75
N LEU A 657 9.83 18.46 12.70
CA LEU A 657 11.25 18.10 12.73
C LEU A 657 12.14 19.32 13.04
N VAL A 658 11.87 20.45 12.38
CA VAL A 658 12.63 21.69 12.61
C VAL A 658 12.39 22.23 14.02
N GLN A 659 11.18 22.12 14.55
CA GLN A 659 10.85 22.49 15.92
C GLN A 659 11.60 21.62 16.94
N ASP A 660 11.65 20.30 16.71
CA ASP A 660 12.32 19.37 17.61
C ASP A 660 13.83 19.60 17.71
N ILE A 661 14.44 19.92 16.58
CA ILE A 661 15.91 20.03 16.50
C ILE A 661 16.40 21.47 16.72
N CYS A 662 15.78 22.45 16.04
CA CYS A 662 16.28 23.81 16.03
C CYS A 662 15.58 24.75 17.03
N LEU A 663 14.38 24.41 17.48
CA LEU A 663 13.54 25.25 18.34
C LEU A 663 13.06 24.47 19.59
N SER A 664 13.84 23.51 20.04
CA SER A 664 13.50 22.60 21.15
C SER A 664 13.17 23.34 22.44
N GLU A 665 13.84 24.46 22.75
CA GLU A 665 13.56 25.26 23.95
C GLU A 665 12.13 25.82 23.97
N ILE A 666 11.67 26.37 22.84
CA ILE A 666 10.30 26.91 22.72
C ILE A 666 9.28 25.77 22.79
N LYS A 667 9.59 24.61 22.16
CA LYS A 667 8.71 23.43 22.18
C LYS A 667 8.59 22.82 23.56
N VAL A 668 9.66 22.80 24.36
CA VAL A 668 9.66 22.32 25.76
C VAL A 668 8.81 23.26 26.63
N ASP A 669 8.98 24.59 26.52
CA ASP A 669 8.17 25.56 27.26
C ASP A 669 6.67 25.43 26.93
N LEU A 670 6.34 25.26 25.65
CA LEU A 670 4.97 24.98 25.19
C LEU A 670 4.40 23.69 25.84
N LYS A 671 5.19 22.63 25.84
CA LYS A 671 4.79 21.34 26.42
C LYS A 671 4.56 21.41 27.91
N GLU A 672 5.44 22.08 28.65
CA GLU A 672 5.28 22.30 30.09
C GLU A 672 3.99 23.08 30.42
N LYS A 673 3.65 24.08 29.61
CA LYS A 673 2.39 24.84 29.78
C LYS A 673 1.16 23.98 29.46
N GLN A 674 1.24 23.11 28.43
CA GLN A 674 0.18 22.16 28.07
C GLN A 674 -0.01 21.08 29.15
N GLU A 675 1.07 20.57 29.76
CA GLU A 675 1.02 19.63 30.87
C GLU A 675 0.35 20.27 32.09
N LYS A 676 0.74 21.47 32.49
CA LYS A 676 0.08 22.23 33.57
C LYS A 676 -1.41 22.45 33.29
N LEU A 677 -1.76 22.78 32.05
CA LEU A 677 -3.17 22.95 31.68
C LEU A 677 -3.95 21.62 31.79
N SER A 678 -3.33 20.50 31.50
CA SER A 678 -3.95 19.17 31.60
C SER A 678 -4.15 18.67 33.03
N GLU A 679 -3.43 19.22 34.02
CA GLU A 679 -3.55 18.89 35.44
C GLU A 679 -4.74 19.62 36.12
N ILE A 680 -5.10 20.78 35.64
CA ILE A 680 -6.16 21.61 36.24
C ILE A 680 -7.52 20.90 36.38
N PRO A 681 -8.02 20.13 35.40
CA PRO A 681 -9.29 19.40 35.60
C PRO A 681 -9.25 18.43 36.79
N SER A 682 -8.13 17.70 36.97
CA SER A 682 -7.95 16.79 38.11
C SER A 682 -7.91 17.54 39.44
N GLU A 683 -7.33 18.76 39.47
CA GLU A 683 -7.36 19.61 40.68
C GLU A 683 -8.78 20.11 40.99
N TYR A 684 -9.63 20.36 40.00
CA TYR A 684 -11.05 20.65 40.24
C TYR A 684 -11.77 19.45 40.84
N GLU A 685 -11.51 18.24 40.35
CA GLU A 685 -12.10 17.00 40.89
C GLU A 685 -11.65 16.80 42.34
N GLU A 686 -10.36 16.97 42.68
CA GLU A 686 -9.85 16.85 44.04
C GLU A 686 -10.54 17.84 44.99
N ILE A 687 -10.78 19.09 44.56
CA ILE A 687 -11.47 20.07 45.37
C ILE A 687 -12.93 19.64 45.65
N LEU A 688 -13.61 19.14 44.60
CA LEU A 688 -15.00 18.68 44.72
C LEU A 688 -15.13 17.41 45.57
N GLU A 689 -14.18 16.46 45.45
CA GLU A 689 -14.16 15.22 46.25
C GLU A 689 -13.84 15.48 47.71
N SER A 690 -13.06 16.53 48.02
CA SER A 690 -12.76 16.91 49.39
C SER A 690 -13.96 17.57 50.13
N MET A 691 -15.04 17.92 49.42
CA MET A 691 -16.25 18.57 49.99
C MET A 691 -17.26 17.49 50.42
N SER A 692 -17.88 17.74 51.60
CA SER A 692 -19.03 16.93 52.02
C SER A 692 -20.28 17.26 51.17
N GLU A 693 -21.29 16.40 51.23
CA GLU A 693 -22.57 16.65 50.52
C GLU A 693 -23.28 17.91 51.05
N ASP A 694 -23.19 18.20 52.37
CA ASP A 694 -23.74 19.41 52.97
C ASP A 694 -23.00 20.66 52.45
N ASP A 695 -21.68 20.59 52.25
CA ASP A 695 -20.88 21.68 51.67
C ASP A 695 -21.30 21.93 50.21
N LYS A 696 -21.49 20.86 49.41
CA LYS A 696 -21.93 20.96 48.01
C LYS A 696 -23.34 21.56 47.92
N GLU A 697 -24.23 21.22 48.83
CA GLU A 697 -25.58 21.79 48.89
C GLU A 697 -25.53 23.30 49.20
N SER A 698 -24.63 23.73 50.14
CA SER A 698 -24.41 25.13 50.49
C SER A 698 -23.89 26.01 49.37
N ILE A 699 -23.19 25.39 48.38
CA ILE A 699 -22.62 26.10 47.23
C ILE A 699 -23.28 25.72 45.91
N SER A 700 -24.47 25.13 45.92
CA SER A 700 -25.18 24.60 44.75
C SER A 700 -25.29 25.60 43.58
N GLU A 701 -25.36 26.90 43.85
CA GLU A 701 -25.32 27.96 42.82
C GLU A 701 -23.97 28.05 42.08
N ALA A 702 -22.88 27.59 42.71
CA ALA A 702 -21.54 27.54 42.11
C ALA A 702 -21.22 26.18 41.48
N LEU A 703 -22.14 25.24 41.52
CA LEU A 703 -22.02 23.93 40.90
C LEU A 703 -23.04 23.74 39.76
N ASN A 704 -22.79 22.78 38.91
CA ASN A 704 -23.73 22.34 37.86
C ASN A 704 -24.87 21.50 38.48
N ASP A 705 -25.88 21.14 37.68
CA ASP A 705 -27.06 20.39 38.11
C ASP A 705 -26.74 19.00 38.72
N THR A 706 -25.58 18.45 38.41
CA THR A 706 -25.06 17.14 38.86
C THR A 706 -24.09 17.25 40.04
N ASN A 707 -23.71 18.43 40.45
CA ASN A 707 -22.74 18.76 41.52
C ASN A 707 -21.32 18.18 41.25
N ASP A 708 -20.99 17.94 40.01
CA ASP A 708 -19.70 17.37 39.58
C ASP A 708 -18.79 18.35 38.84
N ALA A 709 -19.21 19.60 38.67
CA ALA A 709 -18.40 20.66 38.04
C ALA A 709 -18.72 22.04 38.54
N PHE A 710 -17.72 22.91 38.63
CA PHE A 710 -17.89 24.31 39.04
C PHE A 710 -18.51 25.17 37.94
N VAL A 711 -19.46 26.02 38.32
CA VAL A 711 -20.02 27.12 37.51
C VAL A 711 -19.29 28.42 37.88
N PHE A 712 -18.14 28.64 37.29
CA PHE A 712 -17.20 29.73 37.65
C PHE A 712 -17.79 31.12 37.60
N LYS A 713 -18.85 31.34 36.81
CA LYS A 713 -19.55 32.60 36.73
C LYS A 713 -20.15 33.00 38.08
N ASN A 714 -20.53 32.03 38.89
CA ASN A 714 -21.26 32.25 40.15
C ASN A 714 -20.36 32.23 41.39
N ILE A 715 -19.14 31.65 41.29
CA ILE A 715 -18.24 31.44 42.44
C ILE A 715 -18.01 32.70 43.25
N LYS A 716 -17.77 33.85 42.63
CA LYS A 716 -17.55 35.13 43.32
C LYS A 716 -18.75 35.58 44.15
N THR A 717 -19.96 35.32 43.63
CA THR A 717 -21.19 35.66 44.29
C THR A 717 -21.40 34.79 45.52
N VAL A 718 -21.18 33.46 45.36
CA VAL A 718 -21.29 32.48 46.46
C VAL A 718 -20.24 32.74 47.53
N ILE A 719 -18.98 33.03 47.20
CA ILE A 719 -17.95 33.44 48.20
C ILE A 719 -18.38 34.66 48.99
N LYS A 720 -19.03 35.62 48.34
CA LYS A 720 -19.48 36.84 49.03
C LYS A 720 -20.65 36.58 49.99
N SER A 721 -21.57 35.68 49.63
CA SER A 721 -22.67 35.21 50.46
C SER A 721 -22.16 34.49 51.71
N LEU A 722 -21.29 33.47 51.49
CA LEU A 722 -20.71 32.68 52.60
C LEU A 722 -19.93 33.54 53.61
N LYS A 723 -19.23 34.59 53.14
CA LYS A 723 -18.53 35.54 53.99
C LYS A 723 -19.50 36.38 54.82
N ALA A 724 -20.69 36.72 54.27
CA ALA A 724 -21.71 37.54 55.00
C ALA A 724 -22.43 36.71 56.04
N ASP A 725 -22.65 35.42 55.76
CA ASP A 725 -23.40 34.52 56.66
C ASP A 725 -22.51 33.87 57.73
N GLY A 726 -21.18 34.09 57.69
CA GLY A 726 -20.21 33.62 58.69
C GLY A 726 -19.91 32.13 58.64
N GLU A 727 -20.09 31.54 57.48
CA GLU A 727 -19.89 30.10 57.22
C GLU A 727 -18.42 29.66 57.12
N SER A 728 -18.20 28.31 56.97
CA SER A 728 -16.94 27.62 57.06
C SER A 728 -15.80 28.27 56.22
N LYS A 729 -14.73 28.60 56.94
CA LYS A 729 -13.53 29.20 56.33
C LYS A 729 -12.92 28.28 55.27
N ASP A 730 -12.97 26.96 55.48
CA ASP A 730 -12.41 25.94 54.61
C ASP A 730 -13.15 25.90 53.26
N LEU A 731 -14.46 26.08 53.24
CA LEU A 731 -15.28 26.11 52.03
C LEU A 731 -14.99 27.35 51.19
N ILE A 732 -14.79 28.52 51.85
CA ILE A 732 -14.38 29.74 51.16
C ILE A 732 -12.96 29.60 50.55
N GLU A 733 -12.04 28.95 51.24
CA GLU A 733 -10.68 28.69 50.74
C GLU A 733 -10.71 27.73 49.54
N ALA A 734 -11.54 26.68 49.56
CA ALA A 734 -11.73 25.77 48.44
C ALA A 734 -12.30 26.47 47.19
N LEU A 735 -13.34 27.29 47.33
CA LEU A 735 -13.88 28.10 46.23
C LEU A 735 -12.88 29.13 45.69
N GLN A 736 -12.07 29.73 46.58
CA GLN A 736 -11.00 30.65 46.17
C GLN A 736 -9.89 29.92 45.41
N LYS A 737 -9.55 28.69 45.81
CA LYS A 737 -8.61 27.81 45.06
C LYS A 737 -9.15 27.49 43.67
N ALA A 738 -10.44 27.08 43.59
CA ALA A 738 -11.09 26.80 42.30
C ALA A 738 -11.15 28.05 41.38
N GLU A 739 -11.40 29.24 41.93
CA GLU A 739 -11.36 30.49 41.17
C GLU A 739 -9.94 30.83 40.70
N GLY A 740 -8.94 30.59 41.54
CA GLY A 740 -7.52 30.74 41.19
C GLY A 740 -7.14 29.88 40.03
N LEU A 741 -7.49 28.58 40.08
CA LEU A 741 -7.26 27.59 39.00
C LEU A 741 -7.94 28.02 37.69
N ASN A 742 -9.19 28.51 37.74
CA ASN A 742 -9.87 28.98 36.52
C ASN A 742 -9.20 30.21 35.88
N ASN A 743 -8.64 31.09 36.70
CA ASN A 743 -7.89 32.24 36.18
C ASN A 743 -6.55 31.77 35.58
N GLU A 744 -5.89 30.79 36.19
CA GLU A 744 -4.68 30.17 35.70
C GLU A 744 -4.95 29.40 34.39
N GLU A 745 -6.04 28.64 34.33
CA GLU A 745 -6.47 27.95 33.11
C GLU A 745 -6.64 28.91 31.92
N LYS A 746 -7.35 30.05 32.17
CA LYS A 746 -7.54 31.06 31.11
C LYS A 746 -6.22 31.72 30.69
N LYS A 747 -5.33 31.95 31.63
CA LYS A 747 -4.01 32.52 31.35
C LYS A 747 -3.17 31.54 30.54
N LEU A 748 -3.11 30.30 30.99
CA LEU A 748 -2.38 29.23 30.28
C LEU A 748 -2.92 29.02 28.86
N LYS A 749 -4.23 28.98 28.65
CA LYS A 749 -4.83 28.87 27.30
C LYS A 749 -4.41 30.03 26.39
N THR A 750 -4.29 31.22 26.91
CA THR A 750 -3.83 32.39 26.15
C THR A 750 -2.35 32.30 25.84
N GLU A 751 -1.53 31.93 26.81
CA GLU A 751 -0.07 31.77 26.68
C GLU A 751 0.29 30.62 25.73
N ILE A 752 -0.42 29.49 25.80
CA ILE A 752 -0.26 28.35 24.90
C ILE A 752 -0.52 28.81 23.48
N LYS A 753 -1.65 29.47 23.23
CA LYS A 753 -1.96 29.93 21.87
C LYS A 753 -0.91 30.93 21.34
N GLN A 754 -0.43 31.83 22.16
CA GLN A 754 0.64 32.77 21.76
C GLN A 754 1.95 32.02 21.45
N CYS A 755 2.30 31.05 22.29
CA CYS A 755 3.50 30.24 22.10
C CYS A 755 3.39 29.34 20.83
N GLU A 756 2.22 28.78 20.53
CA GLU A 756 1.95 28.03 19.29
C GLU A 756 2.10 28.92 18.06
N ASP A 757 1.50 30.13 18.08
CA ASP A 757 1.59 31.10 16.98
C ASP A 757 3.05 31.56 16.78
N GLU A 758 3.78 31.82 17.87
CA GLU A 758 5.20 32.21 17.84
C GLU A 758 6.08 31.06 17.32
N LEU A 759 5.92 29.86 17.86
CA LEU A 759 6.64 28.66 17.41
C LEU A 759 6.45 28.43 15.91
N HIS A 760 5.21 28.57 15.43
CA HIS A 760 4.90 28.39 14.00
C HIS A 760 5.62 29.43 13.12
N LEU A 761 5.63 30.70 13.51
CA LEU A 761 6.30 31.78 12.76
C LEU A 761 7.84 31.68 12.82
N GLU A 762 8.38 31.32 13.98
CA GLU A 762 9.83 31.13 14.14
C GLU A 762 10.28 29.90 13.36
N THR A 763 9.48 28.83 13.27
CA THR A 763 9.77 27.67 12.44
C THR A 763 9.86 28.06 10.96
N LYS A 764 8.88 28.84 10.46
CA LYS A 764 8.93 29.36 9.09
C LYS A 764 10.24 30.14 8.83
N LYS A 765 10.56 31.12 9.67
CA LYS A 765 11.76 31.92 9.53
C LYS A 765 13.03 31.07 9.61
N LYS A 766 13.03 30.03 10.48
CA LYS A 766 14.18 29.14 10.62
C LYS A 766 14.42 28.36 9.35
N ILE A 767 13.37 27.77 8.75
CA ILE A 767 13.47 27.05 7.48
C ILE A 767 14.03 27.94 6.37
N GLU A 768 13.51 29.15 6.23
CA GLU A 768 13.95 30.11 5.20
C GLU A 768 15.38 30.61 5.38
N ASN A 769 15.99 30.41 6.55
CA ASN A 769 17.35 30.90 6.90
C ASN A 769 18.28 29.79 7.39
N LEU A 770 18.01 28.52 7.06
CA LEU A 770 18.89 27.40 7.42
C LEU A 770 20.25 27.52 6.73
N THR A 771 21.29 27.25 7.48
CA THR A 771 22.65 27.07 6.93
C THR A 771 22.78 25.70 6.25
N GLU A 772 23.79 25.54 5.39
CA GLU A 772 24.04 24.28 4.70
C GLU A 772 24.25 23.09 5.67
N ASP A 773 24.97 23.32 6.78
CA ASP A 773 25.21 22.29 7.79
C ASP A 773 23.91 21.92 8.53
N GLU A 774 23.05 22.91 8.82
CA GLU A 774 21.73 22.63 9.42
C GLU A 774 20.81 21.88 8.47
N VAL A 775 20.82 22.20 7.18
CA VAL A 775 20.09 21.46 6.15
C VAL A 775 20.57 20.01 6.09
N LYS A 776 21.88 19.74 6.06
CA LYS A 776 22.43 18.39 6.07
C LYS A 776 22.02 17.62 7.33
N HIS A 777 22.07 18.26 8.48
CA HIS A 777 21.66 17.63 9.73
C HIS A 777 20.15 17.29 9.74
N LEU A 778 19.31 18.21 9.29
CA LEU A 778 17.86 17.98 9.21
C LEU A 778 17.50 16.89 8.18
N LEU A 779 18.21 16.82 7.06
CA LEU A 779 18.05 15.75 6.08
C LEU A 779 18.52 14.40 6.64
N HIS A 780 19.62 14.37 7.40
CA HIS A 780 20.06 13.17 8.12
C HIS A 780 18.94 12.66 9.03
N GLU A 781 18.37 13.51 9.87
CA GLU A 781 17.31 13.14 10.81
C GLU A 781 15.99 12.78 10.10
N LYS A 782 15.74 13.33 8.92
CA LYS A 782 14.55 12.99 8.12
C LYS A 782 14.73 11.69 7.33
N TRP A 783 15.91 11.47 6.72
CA TRP A 783 16.12 10.38 5.75
C TRP A 783 16.91 9.22 6.32
N SER A 784 18.10 9.48 6.88
CA SER A 784 19.04 8.43 7.31
C SER A 784 18.71 7.85 8.67
N SER A 785 18.46 8.70 9.65
CA SER A 785 18.20 8.32 11.06
C SER A 785 17.03 7.34 11.22
N PRO A 786 15.85 7.53 10.54
CA PRO A 786 14.76 6.58 10.67
C PRO A 786 15.03 5.20 10.08
N ILE A 787 15.88 5.12 9.04
CA ILE A 787 16.29 3.84 8.44
C ILE A 787 17.22 3.12 9.42
N VAL A 788 18.26 3.81 9.91
CA VAL A 788 19.26 3.23 10.82
C VAL A 788 18.60 2.75 12.11
N ASN A 789 17.80 3.62 12.74
CA ASN A 789 17.10 3.29 13.99
C ASN A 789 16.12 2.13 13.82
N GLY A 790 15.34 2.13 12.73
CA GLY A 790 14.43 1.04 12.45
C GLY A 790 15.14 -0.30 12.25
N ILE A 791 16.28 -0.32 11.55
CA ILE A 791 17.10 -1.52 11.38
C ILE A 791 17.70 -1.99 12.72
N LEU A 792 18.23 -1.07 13.52
CA LEU A 792 18.80 -1.41 14.84
C LEU A 792 17.75 -1.98 15.81
N ASP A 793 16.51 -1.51 15.72
CA ASP A 793 15.39 -1.98 16.56
C ASP A 793 14.96 -3.43 16.24
N LEU A 794 15.29 -3.98 15.08
CA LEU A 794 14.97 -5.36 14.73
C LEU A 794 15.58 -6.38 15.72
N SER A 795 16.74 -6.08 16.31
CA SER A 795 17.32 -6.92 17.35
C SER A 795 16.44 -6.96 18.62
N ASN A 796 15.89 -5.82 19.01
CA ASN A 796 14.96 -5.72 20.12
C ASN A 796 13.65 -6.44 19.84
N ASP A 797 13.13 -6.33 18.63
CA ASP A 797 11.89 -6.99 18.22
C ASP A 797 12.03 -8.51 18.16
N MET A 798 13.18 -8.99 17.67
CA MET A 798 13.52 -10.42 17.71
C MET A 798 13.51 -10.95 19.17
N LEU A 799 14.12 -10.23 20.11
CA LEU A 799 14.14 -10.61 21.52
C LEU A 799 12.74 -10.56 22.16
N LYS A 800 11.91 -9.57 21.81
CA LYS A 800 10.52 -9.51 22.27
C LYS A 800 9.72 -10.73 21.80
N ILE A 801 9.87 -11.11 20.53
CA ILE A 801 9.18 -12.28 19.95
C ILE A 801 9.68 -13.56 20.66
N PHE A 802 10.97 -13.69 20.83
CA PHE A 802 11.56 -14.83 21.54
C PHE A 802 11.05 -14.92 22.98
N THR A 803 11.08 -13.82 23.74
CA THR A 803 10.57 -13.74 25.11
C THR A 803 9.11 -14.19 25.19
N LYS A 804 8.26 -13.62 24.31
CA LYS A 804 6.83 -13.98 24.25
C LYS A 804 6.61 -15.47 23.96
N ASN A 805 7.43 -16.06 23.10
CA ASN A 805 7.34 -17.47 22.77
C ASN A 805 7.77 -18.37 23.95
N ILE A 806 8.78 -17.97 24.72
CA ILE A 806 9.18 -18.68 25.94
C ILE A 806 8.08 -18.55 27.02
N GLU A 807 7.52 -17.36 27.21
CA GLU A 807 6.39 -17.13 28.13
C GLU A 807 5.18 -18.00 27.76
N ALA A 808 4.85 -18.08 26.47
CA ALA A 808 3.74 -18.90 25.99
C ALA A 808 3.91 -20.39 26.30
N ILE A 809 5.15 -20.93 26.16
CA ILE A 809 5.41 -22.34 26.54
C ILE A 809 5.32 -22.54 28.04
N SER A 810 5.81 -21.61 28.84
CA SER A 810 5.71 -21.67 30.29
C SER A 810 4.25 -21.71 30.73
N THR A 811 3.44 -20.81 30.22
CA THR A 811 1.99 -20.73 30.56
C THR A 811 1.21 -21.92 30.05
N LYS A 812 1.68 -22.60 28.98
CA LYS A 812 1.00 -23.78 28.41
C LYS A 812 0.85 -24.94 29.41
N TYR A 813 1.83 -25.13 30.32
CA TYR A 813 1.87 -26.19 31.28
C TYR A 813 1.83 -25.70 32.76
N GLU A 814 1.45 -24.44 32.98
CA GLU A 814 1.40 -23.81 34.30
C GLU A 814 0.27 -24.40 35.18
N ILE A 815 -0.88 -24.63 34.57
CA ILE A 815 -2.04 -25.25 35.26
C ILE A 815 -2.08 -26.71 34.89
N THR A 816 -1.85 -27.57 35.93
CA THR A 816 -1.85 -29.00 35.75
C THR A 816 -3.23 -29.61 36.05
N MET A 817 -3.44 -30.84 35.61
CA MET A 817 -4.61 -31.60 35.96
C MET A 817 -4.69 -31.85 37.47
N ASP A 818 -3.52 -32.04 38.14
CA ASP A 818 -3.39 -32.23 39.60
C ASP A 818 -3.82 -30.95 40.36
N ASP A 819 -3.50 -29.76 39.81
CA ASP A 819 -3.93 -28.50 40.41
C ASP A 819 -5.45 -28.30 40.25
N LEU A 820 -6.00 -28.60 39.08
CA LEU A 820 -7.43 -28.53 38.83
C LEU A 820 -8.20 -29.51 39.72
N GLU A 821 -7.69 -30.75 39.96
CA GLU A 821 -8.31 -31.69 40.86
C GLU A 821 -8.29 -31.20 42.32
N LYS A 822 -7.23 -30.52 42.75
CA LYS A 822 -7.17 -29.89 44.06
C LYS A 822 -8.19 -28.76 44.19
N GLU A 823 -8.24 -27.86 43.19
CA GLU A 823 -9.17 -26.76 43.18
C GLU A 823 -10.64 -27.22 43.16
N ILE A 824 -10.94 -28.27 42.37
CA ILE A 824 -12.26 -28.89 42.35
C ILE A 824 -12.61 -29.40 43.76
N LYS A 825 -11.72 -30.14 44.43
CA LYS A 825 -11.93 -30.67 45.78
C LYS A 825 -12.11 -29.56 46.83
N GLU A 826 -11.35 -28.48 46.72
CA GLU A 826 -11.49 -27.31 47.61
C GLU A 826 -12.80 -26.59 47.38
N THR A 827 -13.20 -26.43 46.10
CA THR A 827 -14.49 -25.82 45.73
C THR A 827 -15.67 -26.69 46.19
N GLU A 828 -15.61 -28.01 46.02
CA GLU A 828 -16.60 -28.97 46.52
C GLU A 828 -16.74 -28.89 48.03
N LYS A 829 -15.62 -28.81 48.77
CA LYS A 829 -15.64 -28.61 50.22
C LYS A 829 -16.24 -27.30 50.65
N SER A 830 -15.88 -26.22 49.96
CA SER A 830 -16.45 -24.88 50.22
C SER A 830 -17.93 -24.82 49.94
N LEU A 831 -18.39 -25.45 48.86
CA LEU A 831 -19.80 -25.56 48.52
C LEU A 831 -20.57 -26.40 49.56
N ALA A 832 -19.99 -27.53 49.98
CA ALA A 832 -20.56 -28.39 51.05
C ALA A 832 -20.70 -27.62 52.39
N ALA A 833 -19.70 -26.79 52.75
CA ALA A 833 -19.76 -25.94 53.92
C ALA A 833 -20.86 -24.89 53.80
N MET A 834 -21.00 -24.21 52.69
CA MET A 834 -22.08 -23.25 52.45
C MET A 834 -23.47 -23.88 52.47
N LEU A 835 -23.61 -25.08 51.90
CA LEU A 835 -24.87 -25.85 51.95
C LEU A 835 -25.24 -26.25 53.36
N SER A 836 -24.25 -26.54 54.22
CA SER A 836 -24.51 -26.93 55.66
C SER A 836 -25.05 -25.76 56.49
N GLU A 837 -24.87 -24.51 56.07
CA GLU A 837 -25.40 -23.30 56.71
C GLU A 837 -26.86 -23.00 56.31
N LEU A 838 -27.38 -23.66 55.30
CA LEU A 838 -28.76 -23.47 54.86
C LEU A 838 -29.75 -24.10 55.83
N THR A 839 -30.88 -23.43 56.03
CA THR A 839 -32.01 -23.92 56.87
C THR A 839 -33.25 -24.07 56.01
N GLY A 840 -33.99 -25.20 56.22
CA GLY A 840 -35.17 -25.48 55.42
C GLY A 840 -36.12 -26.41 56.09
N SER A 841 -37.15 -26.88 55.37
CA SER A 841 -38.05 -27.94 55.91
C SER A 841 -37.28 -29.24 56.07
N GLU A 842 -37.85 -30.23 56.85
CA GLU A 842 -37.22 -31.51 57.06
C GLU A 842 -36.84 -32.26 55.77
N ARG A 843 -37.69 -32.15 54.69
CA ARG A 843 -37.42 -32.71 53.37
C ARG A 843 -36.36 -31.99 52.64
N ASP A 844 -36.30 -30.66 52.73
CA ASP A 844 -35.23 -29.84 52.10
C ASP A 844 -33.89 -30.15 52.74
N MET A 845 -33.82 -30.31 54.04
CA MET A 845 -32.62 -30.71 54.79
C MET A 845 -32.12 -32.10 54.43
N GLU A 846 -33.04 -33.06 54.21
CA GLU A 846 -32.67 -34.42 53.72
C GLU A 846 -32.01 -34.30 52.34
N GLY A 847 -32.59 -33.47 51.40
CA GLY A 847 -32.02 -33.24 50.09
C GLY A 847 -30.67 -32.50 50.09
N ILE A 848 -30.53 -31.48 50.97
CA ILE A 848 -29.25 -30.75 51.13
C ILE A 848 -28.17 -31.68 51.68
N ASN A 849 -28.49 -32.52 52.70
CA ASN A 849 -27.53 -33.46 53.24
C ASN A 849 -27.08 -34.53 52.24
N GLU A 850 -28.00 -35.01 51.36
CA GLU A 850 -27.64 -35.92 50.28
C GLU A 850 -26.76 -35.23 49.22
N PHE A 851 -27.02 -34.00 48.92
CA PHE A 851 -26.21 -33.20 48.00
C PHE A 851 -24.81 -32.96 48.57
N ILE A 852 -24.66 -32.64 49.85
CA ILE A 852 -23.37 -32.50 50.55
C ILE A 852 -22.58 -33.81 50.50
N LYS A 853 -23.21 -34.97 50.65
CA LYS A 853 -22.54 -36.29 50.49
C LYS A 853 -22.04 -36.50 49.07
N LEU A 854 -22.84 -36.15 48.03
CA LEU A 854 -22.46 -36.24 46.64
C LEU A 854 -21.28 -35.35 46.29
N LEU A 855 -21.09 -34.21 46.96
CA LEU A 855 -19.92 -33.32 46.85
C LEU A 855 -18.69 -33.82 47.61
N GLY A 856 -18.71 -35.08 48.14
CA GLY A 856 -17.61 -35.64 48.90
C GLY A 856 -17.43 -35.04 50.31
N GLY A 857 -18.47 -34.32 50.80
CA GLY A 857 -18.54 -33.83 52.16
C GLY A 857 -19.01 -34.94 53.11
N ILE A 858 -18.08 -35.44 53.90
CA ILE A 858 -18.23 -36.39 55.03
C ILE A 858 -18.05 -37.88 54.59
N ASP A 859 -16.79 -38.26 54.33
CA ASP A 859 -16.37 -39.59 54.86
C ASP A 859 -15.81 -39.37 56.24
N GLU A 860 -16.50 -39.98 57.27
CA GLU A 860 -15.89 -40.21 58.57
C GLU A 860 -14.74 -41.18 58.52
#